data_69d5c1ee5f17060a1b3b3a3cc9d5ceaa
#
_entry.id   69d5c1ee5f17060a1b3b3a3cc9d5ceaa
#
_cell.length_a   1.000
_cell.length_b   1.000
_cell.length_c   1.000
_cell.angle_alpha   90.00
_cell.angle_beta   90.00
_cell.angle_gamma   90.00
#
_symmetry.space_group_name_H-M   'P 1'
#
loop_
_entity.id
_entity.type
_entity.pdbx_description
1 polymer ?
#
loop_
_entity_poly.entity_id
_entity_poly.type
_entity_poly.pdbx_seq_one_letter_code
_entity_poly.pdbx_strand_id
1 'polypeptide(L)'
;MPGAERVSAVLDDGQTIALEAGPEPGLFAGDLPAQGGYRLRIGWPGGEQDTADPYAFGPQLSDFDLHLISEGHHLQLADALGANVVEVDGVRGTRFAVWAPNASRVAVVGDFNSWDARRHPMRLRHQSGVWELFVPDVGPGAHYKYQLRGPHGHELPAKADPVARRAELAPGTASIVADPTPYQWSDDGWMATRARRQAHDAPMSVYEMHAGSWLREEGVDLDWDGLADRLIPYVADMGFTHVELMPVTEHPFGGSWGYQPLGLFAPTARFGTPDGFARFVDRCHREGIGVIVDWVPAHFPTDAHGLAHFDGTALYEHADPREGFHRDWNTLIYNHGRREVSGFLIASAMEFLQRYHVDGLRVDAVASMLYRDYSRNAGEWVPNIHGGRENYETIAFLRRLNALVREHTPGAVMIAEESTAFPGVTADVAHGGLGFHYKWNMGWMHDTLHYASLDPIYRRYHHGELTFSMVYAYSERFVLPISHDEVVHGKGSLLGRMPGDDWQRFANLRAYLGFMFTHPGRKLLFMGCEFGQPTEWNHDSGLPWHLLDDPRHRGVQTLVRDVNRLYVQYPALHAHDDDPSGFAWVVGDDAGNSVVAFLRKGKRGDAPVLVVINFTPVVQHGYRIGVPQGGQWREVFNSDAGIYGGANLGNGGIVTAEQQSMHGHAHALPLLLPPLGAIVLTPPG
;
A
#
# COMPACT_ATOMS: atom_id res chain seq x y z
N MET A 1 -23.74 31.29 -23.25
CA MET A 1 -24.67 30.59 -22.32
C MET A 1 -25.67 29.71 -23.08
N PRO A 2 -25.27 28.54 -23.56
CA PRO A 2 -26.12 27.64 -24.32
C PRO A 2 -27.34 27.21 -23.50
N GLY A 3 -28.54 27.35 -24.09
CA GLY A 3 -29.81 27.04 -23.44
C GLY A 3 -30.39 28.16 -22.56
N ALA A 4 -29.70 29.31 -22.42
CA ALA A 4 -30.27 30.49 -21.79
C ALA A 4 -31.25 31.17 -22.75
N GLU A 5 -32.38 31.67 -22.22
CA GLU A 5 -33.36 32.45 -22.94
C GLU A 5 -32.99 33.95 -22.98
N ARG A 6 -32.35 34.41 -21.90
CA ARG A 6 -31.86 35.79 -21.78
C ARG A 6 -30.65 35.86 -20.87
N VAL A 7 -29.78 36.81 -21.10
CA VAL A 7 -28.63 37.13 -20.23
C VAL A 7 -28.55 38.64 -20.04
N SER A 8 -28.31 39.05 -18.81
CA SER A 8 -28.10 40.46 -18.49
C SER A 8 -26.85 40.60 -17.59
N ALA A 9 -26.14 41.70 -17.73
CA ALA A 9 -25.09 42.08 -16.78
C ALA A 9 -25.73 43.01 -15.71
N VAL A 10 -25.52 42.67 -14.45
CA VAL A 10 -25.91 43.45 -13.29
C VAL A 10 -24.66 44.12 -12.75
N LEU A 11 -24.55 45.44 -12.86
CA LEU A 11 -23.38 46.20 -12.42
C LEU A 11 -23.39 46.40 -10.88
N ASP A 12 -22.24 46.76 -10.32
CA ASP A 12 -22.09 47.01 -8.87
C ASP A 12 -22.98 48.16 -8.32
N ASP A 13 -23.38 49.07 -9.18
CA ASP A 13 -24.32 50.17 -8.85
C ASP A 13 -25.80 49.72 -8.93
N GLY A 14 -26.08 48.47 -9.29
CA GLY A 14 -27.42 47.89 -9.44
C GLY A 14 -28.04 48.07 -10.82
N GLN A 15 -27.39 48.79 -11.75
CA GLN A 15 -27.89 48.92 -13.11
C GLN A 15 -27.85 47.54 -13.80
N THR A 16 -28.92 47.23 -14.55
CA THR A 16 -29.02 45.98 -15.34
C THR A 16 -28.93 46.30 -16.82
N ILE A 17 -27.99 45.68 -17.52
CA ILE A 17 -27.79 45.83 -18.97
C ILE A 17 -28.12 44.48 -19.63
N ALA A 18 -29.15 44.47 -20.49
CA ALA A 18 -29.49 43.28 -21.25
C ALA A 18 -28.44 43.04 -22.35
N LEU A 19 -28.01 41.79 -22.47
CA LEU A 19 -27.11 41.34 -23.56
C LEU A 19 -27.99 40.85 -24.72
N GLU A 20 -27.69 41.26 -25.94
CA GLU A 20 -28.39 40.84 -27.15
C GLU A 20 -27.98 39.41 -27.56
N ALA A 21 -28.94 38.62 -27.99
CA ALA A 21 -28.67 37.29 -28.54
C ALA A 21 -27.89 37.42 -29.87
N GLY A 22 -26.75 36.76 -29.95
CA GLY A 22 -25.91 36.71 -31.14
C GLY A 22 -26.43 35.70 -32.19
N PRO A 23 -25.73 35.61 -33.33
CA PRO A 23 -26.14 34.72 -34.43
C PRO A 23 -26.07 33.22 -34.11
N GLU A 24 -25.24 32.85 -33.14
CA GLU A 24 -25.07 31.49 -32.69
C GLU A 24 -25.90 31.22 -31.43
N PRO A 25 -26.61 30.11 -31.31
CA PRO A 25 -27.39 29.76 -30.13
C PRO A 25 -26.54 29.77 -28.86
N GLY A 26 -26.96 30.57 -27.88
CA GLY A 26 -26.26 30.71 -26.59
C GLY A 26 -25.15 31.77 -26.57
N LEU A 27 -24.91 32.45 -27.67
CA LEU A 27 -24.06 33.64 -27.69
C LEU A 27 -24.91 34.86 -27.33
N PHE A 28 -24.43 35.64 -26.36
CA PHE A 28 -25.00 36.91 -25.93
C PHE A 28 -23.89 37.97 -25.91
N ALA A 29 -24.16 39.15 -26.40
CA ALA A 29 -23.18 40.21 -26.49
C ALA A 29 -23.80 41.57 -26.13
N GLY A 30 -23.01 42.48 -25.59
CA GLY A 30 -23.43 43.83 -25.25
C GLY A 30 -22.25 44.66 -24.75
N ASP A 31 -22.38 45.99 -24.82
CA ASP A 31 -21.37 46.91 -24.32
C ASP A 31 -21.58 47.17 -22.82
N LEU A 32 -20.52 47.00 -22.05
CA LEU A 32 -20.48 47.30 -20.63
C LEU A 32 -19.59 48.53 -20.36
N PRO A 33 -19.83 49.30 -19.29
CA PRO A 33 -18.94 50.37 -18.87
C PRO A 33 -17.50 49.86 -18.68
N ALA A 34 -16.52 50.68 -19.07
CA ALA A 34 -15.10 50.31 -18.97
C ALA A 34 -14.57 50.16 -17.55
N GLN A 35 -15.31 50.55 -16.52
CA GLN A 35 -14.97 50.50 -15.10
C GLN A 35 -16.14 49.95 -14.28
N GLY A 36 -15.86 49.08 -13.32
CA GLY A 36 -16.84 48.47 -12.41
C GLY A 36 -16.92 46.94 -12.60
N GLY A 37 -17.25 46.23 -11.51
CA GLY A 37 -17.57 44.80 -11.55
C GLY A 37 -19.00 44.58 -12.07
N TYR A 38 -19.26 43.37 -12.50
CA TYR A 38 -20.60 42.91 -12.88
C TYR A 38 -20.84 41.46 -12.48
N ARG A 39 -22.13 41.13 -12.34
CA ARG A 39 -22.60 39.73 -12.24
C ARG A 39 -23.50 39.42 -13.44
N LEU A 40 -23.62 38.19 -13.80
CA LEU A 40 -24.53 37.71 -14.84
C LEU A 40 -25.85 37.29 -14.22
N ARG A 41 -26.95 37.84 -14.73
CA ARG A 41 -28.29 37.30 -14.49
C ARG A 41 -28.73 36.54 -15.71
N ILE A 42 -28.90 35.23 -15.56
CA ILE A 42 -29.16 34.29 -16.63
C ILE A 42 -30.59 33.76 -16.47
N GLY A 43 -31.46 34.01 -17.44
CA GLY A 43 -32.79 33.42 -17.51
C GLY A 43 -32.73 32.05 -18.23
N TRP A 44 -32.99 30.98 -17.51
CA TRP A 44 -33.16 29.66 -18.03
C TRP A 44 -34.63 29.31 -18.20
N PRO A 45 -35.04 28.26 -18.98
CA PRO A 45 -36.44 27.80 -19.09
C PRO A 45 -37.11 27.52 -17.73
N GLY A 46 -36.32 27.17 -16.71
CA GLY A 46 -36.80 26.78 -15.37
C GLY A 46 -36.59 27.84 -14.26
N GLY A 47 -36.03 29.02 -14.55
CA GLY A 47 -35.76 30.03 -13.53
C GLY A 47 -34.63 30.99 -13.85
N GLU A 48 -34.29 31.83 -12.90
CA GLU A 48 -33.18 32.78 -13.01
C GLU A 48 -32.00 32.35 -12.13
N GLN A 49 -30.79 32.65 -12.61
CA GLN A 49 -29.53 32.44 -11.89
C GLN A 49 -28.73 33.74 -11.89
N ASP A 50 -28.36 34.22 -10.72
CA ASP A 50 -27.38 35.31 -10.57
C ASP A 50 -26.01 34.69 -10.19
N THR A 51 -24.97 34.88 -11.02
CA THR A 51 -23.63 34.35 -10.80
C THR A 51 -22.57 35.35 -11.25
N ALA A 52 -21.36 35.28 -10.71
CA ALA A 52 -20.23 35.97 -11.29
C ALA A 52 -19.80 35.32 -12.62
N ASP A 53 -19.25 36.08 -13.54
CA ASP A 53 -18.72 35.54 -14.80
C ASP A 53 -17.39 34.82 -14.54
N PRO A 54 -17.27 33.49 -14.78
CA PRO A 54 -16.01 32.78 -14.63
C PRO A 54 -14.82 33.39 -15.38
N TYR A 55 -15.12 34.09 -16.49
CA TYR A 55 -14.09 34.65 -17.35
C TYR A 55 -13.67 36.08 -16.98
N ALA A 56 -14.37 36.71 -16.03
CA ALA A 56 -13.95 37.97 -15.43
C ALA A 56 -12.72 37.79 -14.52
N PHE A 57 -12.53 36.60 -13.97
CA PHE A 57 -11.37 36.29 -13.14
C PHE A 57 -10.17 35.89 -14.01
N GLY A 58 -8.97 36.37 -13.64
CA GLY A 58 -7.72 36.02 -14.27
C GLY A 58 -7.28 34.56 -13.98
N PRO A 59 -6.16 34.12 -14.56
CA PRO A 59 -5.51 32.88 -14.18
C PRO A 59 -5.14 32.88 -12.70
N GLN A 60 -5.30 31.73 -12.04
CA GLN A 60 -5.11 31.59 -10.59
C GLN A 60 -3.81 30.86 -10.22
N LEU A 61 -3.33 29.96 -11.10
CA LEU A 61 -2.07 29.25 -10.87
C LEU A 61 -0.89 30.21 -11.07
N SER A 62 0.04 30.19 -10.13
CA SER A 62 1.28 30.96 -10.23
C SER A 62 2.21 30.37 -11.30
N ASP A 63 3.07 31.20 -11.86
CA ASP A 63 4.11 30.73 -12.79
C ASP A 63 5.10 29.79 -12.11
N PHE A 64 5.26 29.90 -10.78
CA PHE A 64 6.09 29.00 -9.99
C PHE A 64 5.47 27.59 -9.89
N ASP A 65 4.15 27.48 -9.62
CA ASP A 65 3.46 26.19 -9.63
C ASP A 65 3.56 25.52 -11.01
N LEU A 66 3.33 26.28 -12.07
CA LEU A 66 3.42 25.80 -13.45
C LEU A 66 4.83 25.31 -13.79
N HIS A 67 5.86 26.01 -13.31
CA HIS A 67 7.26 25.58 -13.47
C HIS A 67 7.52 24.26 -12.73
N LEU A 68 7.10 24.15 -11.46
CA LEU A 68 7.26 22.91 -10.68
C LEU A 68 6.52 21.71 -11.30
N ILE A 69 5.31 21.95 -11.86
CA ILE A 69 4.55 20.90 -12.57
C ILE A 69 5.34 20.43 -13.80
N SER A 70 5.83 21.35 -14.64
CA SER A 70 6.57 21.04 -15.87
C SER A 70 7.89 20.30 -15.59
N GLU A 71 8.55 20.59 -14.47
CA GLU A 71 9.77 19.91 -14.04
C GLU A 71 9.47 18.60 -13.27
N GLY A 72 8.19 18.32 -12.96
CA GLY A 72 7.78 17.16 -12.13
C GLY A 72 8.22 17.26 -10.69
N HIS A 73 8.33 18.46 -10.13
CA HIS A 73 8.84 18.73 -8.78
C HIS A 73 7.77 19.22 -7.79
N HIS A 74 6.50 19.29 -8.21
CA HIS A 74 5.42 19.75 -7.35
C HIS A 74 4.94 18.62 -6.42
N LEU A 75 5.42 18.58 -5.18
CA LEU A 75 5.11 17.51 -4.22
C LEU A 75 3.66 17.55 -3.70
N GLN A 76 3.04 18.73 -3.64
CA GLN A 76 1.63 18.95 -3.29
C GLN A 76 0.80 19.20 -4.56
N LEU A 77 0.93 18.33 -5.56
CA LEU A 77 0.35 18.53 -6.89
C LEU A 77 -1.17 18.75 -6.86
N ALA A 78 -1.90 18.09 -5.97
CA ALA A 78 -3.35 18.23 -5.84
C ALA A 78 -3.78 19.57 -5.19
N ASP A 79 -2.87 20.39 -4.66
CA ASP A 79 -3.15 21.76 -4.25
C ASP A 79 -3.07 22.73 -5.44
N ALA A 80 -2.31 22.37 -6.49
CA ALA A 80 -2.20 23.16 -7.73
C ALA A 80 -3.17 22.66 -8.81
N LEU A 81 -3.19 21.36 -9.11
CA LEU A 81 -4.15 20.77 -10.05
C LEU A 81 -5.41 20.27 -9.32
N GLY A 82 -6.40 19.80 -10.09
CA GLY A 82 -7.65 19.29 -9.56
C GLY A 82 -8.69 20.38 -9.30
N ALA A 83 -9.60 20.10 -8.37
CA ALA A 83 -10.67 20.99 -7.96
C ALA A 83 -10.42 21.54 -6.55
N ASN A 84 -9.99 22.77 -6.45
CA ASN A 84 -9.64 23.42 -5.19
C ASN A 84 -10.62 24.56 -4.90
N VAL A 85 -11.31 24.52 -3.77
CA VAL A 85 -12.19 25.60 -3.31
C VAL A 85 -11.33 26.76 -2.85
N VAL A 86 -11.53 27.93 -3.47
CA VAL A 86 -10.76 29.14 -3.22
C VAL A 86 -11.68 30.36 -3.18
N GLU A 87 -11.18 31.46 -2.66
CA GLU A 87 -11.82 32.78 -2.75
C GLU A 87 -10.96 33.69 -3.60
N VAL A 88 -11.55 34.28 -4.65
CA VAL A 88 -10.89 35.19 -5.61
C VAL A 88 -11.68 36.45 -5.66
N ASP A 89 -11.05 37.58 -5.36
CA ASP A 89 -11.67 38.94 -5.34
C ASP A 89 -12.97 38.97 -4.52
N GLY A 90 -13.00 38.25 -3.38
CA GLY A 90 -14.15 38.16 -2.48
C GLY A 90 -15.27 37.23 -2.97
N VAL A 91 -15.07 36.51 -4.05
CA VAL A 91 -16.01 35.49 -4.57
C VAL A 91 -15.51 34.11 -4.27
N ARG A 92 -16.31 33.32 -3.55
CA ARG A 92 -16.00 31.91 -3.28
C ARG A 92 -16.41 31.03 -4.47
N GLY A 93 -15.56 30.09 -4.81
CA GLY A 93 -15.83 29.15 -5.90
C GLY A 93 -14.76 28.05 -5.94
N THR A 94 -14.72 27.31 -7.02
CA THR A 94 -13.74 26.23 -7.24
C THR A 94 -12.83 26.56 -8.43
N ARG A 95 -11.52 26.54 -8.20
CA ARG A 95 -10.52 26.51 -9.26
C ARG A 95 -10.36 25.07 -9.73
N PHE A 96 -10.64 24.83 -11.02
CA PHE A 96 -10.36 23.58 -11.72
C PHE A 96 -9.09 23.72 -12.52
N ALA A 97 -8.20 22.74 -12.44
CA ALA A 97 -6.96 22.74 -13.21
C ALA A 97 -6.56 21.30 -13.59
N VAL A 98 -6.14 21.07 -14.84
CA VAL A 98 -5.75 19.77 -15.35
C VAL A 98 -4.62 19.87 -16.36
N TRP A 99 -3.69 18.92 -16.32
CA TRP A 99 -2.60 18.81 -17.27
C TRP A 99 -3.03 17.97 -18.49
N ALA A 100 -3.12 18.61 -19.65
CA ALA A 100 -3.52 18.00 -20.92
C ALA A 100 -2.88 18.77 -22.10
N PRO A 101 -1.55 18.67 -22.29
CA PRO A 101 -0.77 19.52 -23.20
C PRO A 101 -1.14 19.34 -24.67
N ASN A 102 -1.65 18.18 -25.07
CA ASN A 102 -1.98 17.88 -26.46
C ASN A 102 -3.47 18.04 -26.79
N ALA A 103 -4.30 18.32 -25.79
CA ALA A 103 -5.71 18.61 -26.04
C ALA A 103 -5.89 19.92 -26.81
N SER A 104 -6.77 19.91 -27.82
CA SER A 104 -7.14 21.13 -28.57
C SER A 104 -8.19 21.96 -27.81
N ARG A 105 -8.93 21.37 -26.89
CA ARG A 105 -9.90 22.02 -26.01
C ARG A 105 -10.12 21.18 -24.75
N VAL A 106 -10.27 21.84 -23.62
CA VAL A 106 -10.73 21.25 -22.34
C VAL A 106 -11.87 22.10 -21.80
N ALA A 107 -12.89 21.45 -21.27
CA ALA A 107 -13.97 22.09 -20.50
C ALA A 107 -14.22 21.30 -19.22
N VAL A 108 -14.50 21.99 -18.12
CA VAL A 108 -15.03 21.35 -16.92
C VAL A 108 -16.54 21.21 -17.05
N VAL A 109 -17.03 20.01 -16.75
CA VAL A 109 -18.46 19.66 -16.80
C VAL A 109 -18.87 19.08 -15.46
N GLY A 110 -20.11 19.33 -15.04
CA GLY A 110 -20.61 18.85 -13.76
C GLY A 110 -22.05 19.27 -13.51
N ASP A 111 -22.54 18.99 -12.30
CA ASP A 111 -23.90 19.31 -11.90
C ASP A 111 -24.20 20.83 -12.05
N PHE A 112 -23.19 21.65 -11.78
CA PHE A 112 -23.29 23.12 -11.82
C PHE A 112 -23.50 23.70 -13.21
N ASN A 113 -23.30 22.92 -14.27
CA ASN A 113 -23.51 23.38 -15.65
C ASN A 113 -24.29 22.39 -16.53
N SER A 114 -25.03 21.45 -15.89
CA SER A 114 -25.81 20.41 -16.56
C SER A 114 -24.97 19.54 -17.50
N TRP A 115 -23.69 19.34 -17.15
CA TRP A 115 -22.73 18.52 -17.92
C TRP A 115 -22.50 19.01 -19.36
N ASP A 116 -22.75 20.31 -19.63
CA ASP A 116 -22.60 20.91 -20.96
C ASP A 116 -21.19 21.55 -21.13
N ALA A 117 -20.34 20.90 -21.92
CA ALA A 117 -18.95 21.32 -22.18
C ALA A 117 -18.83 22.68 -22.90
N ARG A 118 -19.92 23.24 -23.43
CA ARG A 118 -19.92 24.53 -24.07
C ARG A 118 -19.94 25.69 -23.06
N ARG A 119 -20.32 25.43 -21.79
CA ARG A 119 -20.54 26.47 -20.77
C ARG A 119 -19.26 26.90 -20.06
N HIS A 120 -18.35 25.96 -19.79
CA HIS A 120 -17.12 26.23 -19.03
C HIS A 120 -15.86 25.73 -19.74
N PRO A 121 -15.53 26.20 -20.98
CA PRO A 121 -14.24 25.92 -21.59
C PRO A 121 -13.11 26.56 -20.75
N MET A 122 -12.08 25.77 -20.49
CA MET A 122 -10.94 26.19 -19.67
C MET A 122 -9.89 26.93 -20.49
N ARG A 123 -9.05 27.72 -19.83
CA ARG A 123 -7.95 28.47 -20.42
C ARG A 123 -6.66 27.67 -20.40
N LEU A 124 -5.96 27.58 -21.54
CA LEU A 124 -4.67 26.93 -21.63
C LEU A 124 -3.55 27.86 -21.13
N ARG A 125 -2.74 27.36 -20.23
CA ARG A 125 -1.44 27.93 -19.85
C ARG A 125 -0.38 27.33 -20.76
N HIS A 126 -0.14 27.96 -21.90
CA HIS A 126 0.57 27.40 -23.05
C HIS A 126 1.94 26.80 -22.77
N GLN A 127 2.72 27.37 -21.83
CA GLN A 127 4.08 26.88 -21.54
C GLN A 127 4.09 25.57 -20.74
N SER A 128 3.03 25.29 -19.96
CA SER A 128 2.95 24.14 -19.07
C SER A 128 2.03 23.01 -19.59
N GLY A 129 1.14 23.33 -20.55
CA GLY A 129 0.09 22.42 -20.99
C GLY A 129 -1.02 22.22 -19.94
N VAL A 130 -1.10 23.08 -18.95
CA VAL A 130 -2.15 23.06 -17.92
C VAL A 130 -3.33 23.91 -18.40
N TRP A 131 -4.53 23.38 -18.22
CA TRP A 131 -5.80 24.09 -18.43
C TRP A 131 -6.40 24.47 -17.08
N GLU A 132 -6.84 25.71 -16.91
CA GLU A 132 -7.44 26.17 -15.66
C GLU A 132 -8.68 27.03 -15.89
N LEU A 133 -9.61 27.01 -14.93
CA LEU A 133 -10.75 27.91 -14.83
C LEU A 133 -11.21 28.01 -13.37
N PHE A 134 -11.43 29.23 -12.89
CA PHE A 134 -12.18 29.47 -11.66
C PHE A 134 -13.67 29.52 -11.98
N VAL A 135 -14.49 28.71 -11.30
CA VAL A 135 -15.95 28.69 -11.45
C VAL A 135 -16.58 29.14 -10.15
N PRO A 136 -17.20 30.36 -10.14
CA PRO A 136 -17.90 30.90 -8.98
C PRO A 136 -19.01 29.99 -8.49
N ASP A 137 -19.31 30.09 -7.19
CA ASP A 137 -20.46 29.46 -6.53
C ASP A 137 -20.44 27.93 -6.56
N VAL A 138 -19.39 27.27 -7.11
CA VAL A 138 -19.18 25.85 -7.02
C VAL A 138 -18.41 25.52 -5.75
N GLY A 139 -18.90 24.57 -4.95
CA GLY A 139 -18.32 24.21 -3.66
C GLY A 139 -18.20 22.71 -3.44
N PRO A 140 -17.82 22.29 -2.21
CA PRO A 140 -17.66 20.90 -1.85
C PRO A 140 -18.91 20.05 -2.15
N GLY A 141 -18.69 18.82 -2.62
CA GLY A 141 -19.75 17.88 -2.98
C GLY A 141 -20.21 17.94 -4.43
N ALA A 142 -19.84 18.98 -5.19
CA ALA A 142 -20.18 19.08 -6.61
C ALA A 142 -19.46 17.98 -7.41
N HIS A 143 -20.21 17.25 -8.24
CA HIS A 143 -19.66 16.24 -9.16
C HIS A 143 -19.15 16.93 -10.43
N TYR A 144 -18.01 16.48 -10.92
CA TYR A 144 -17.41 17.03 -12.13
C TYR A 144 -16.56 16.01 -12.88
N LYS A 145 -16.31 16.34 -14.16
CA LYS A 145 -15.34 15.70 -15.06
C LYS A 145 -14.70 16.73 -15.96
N TYR A 146 -13.68 16.32 -16.70
CA TYR A 146 -13.13 17.08 -17.80
C TYR A 146 -13.60 16.50 -19.14
N GLN A 147 -14.18 17.34 -20.00
CA GLN A 147 -14.50 17.01 -21.38
C GLN A 147 -13.39 17.54 -22.27
N LEU A 148 -12.65 16.64 -22.92
CA LEU A 148 -11.52 17.00 -23.75
C LEU A 148 -11.82 16.76 -25.24
N ARG A 149 -11.15 17.53 -26.09
CA ARG A 149 -10.96 17.21 -27.51
C ARG A 149 -9.49 16.95 -27.76
N GLY A 150 -9.21 15.83 -28.42
CA GLY A 150 -7.85 15.43 -28.76
C GLY A 150 -7.17 16.39 -29.73
N PRO A 151 -5.89 16.14 -30.11
CA PRO A 151 -5.09 17.03 -30.97
C PRO A 151 -5.75 17.36 -32.31
N HIS A 152 -6.55 16.44 -32.83
CA HIS A 152 -7.25 16.59 -34.13
C HIS A 152 -8.69 17.07 -33.99
N GLY A 153 -9.10 17.56 -32.82
CA GLY A 153 -10.41 18.15 -32.55
C GLY A 153 -11.55 17.15 -32.33
N HIS A 154 -11.29 15.84 -32.37
CA HIS A 154 -12.31 14.81 -32.02
C HIS A 154 -12.59 14.82 -30.52
N GLU A 155 -13.83 14.59 -30.18
CA GLU A 155 -14.27 14.53 -28.77
C GLU A 155 -13.84 13.22 -28.14
N LEU A 156 -13.28 13.31 -26.93
CA LEU A 156 -12.87 12.16 -26.13
C LEU A 156 -13.97 11.81 -25.10
N PRO A 157 -13.98 10.60 -24.55
CA PRO A 157 -14.78 10.30 -23.37
C PRO A 157 -14.48 11.28 -22.24
N ALA A 158 -15.51 11.68 -21.49
CA ALA A 158 -15.31 12.57 -20.34
C ALA A 158 -14.42 11.88 -19.28
N LYS A 159 -13.36 12.58 -18.88
CA LYS A 159 -12.32 12.07 -17.98
C LYS A 159 -12.58 12.45 -16.54
N ALA A 160 -12.39 11.51 -15.61
CA ALA A 160 -12.24 11.84 -14.22
C ALA A 160 -10.96 12.66 -14.00
N ASP A 161 -10.91 13.39 -12.91
CA ASP A 161 -9.73 14.19 -12.58
C ASP A 161 -8.60 13.30 -12.03
N PRO A 162 -7.43 13.31 -12.63
CA PRO A 162 -6.30 12.47 -12.22
C PRO A 162 -5.82 12.71 -10.77
N VAL A 163 -6.02 13.92 -10.25
CA VAL A 163 -5.56 14.32 -8.91
C VAL A 163 -6.72 14.57 -7.94
N ALA A 164 -7.93 14.11 -8.29
CA ALA A 164 -9.07 14.23 -7.40
C ALA A 164 -8.82 13.57 -6.04
N ARG A 165 -9.12 14.29 -4.96
CA ARG A 165 -9.05 13.80 -3.58
C ARG A 165 -10.31 13.05 -3.13
N ARG A 166 -11.36 13.09 -3.95
CA ARG A 166 -12.61 12.38 -3.69
C ARG A 166 -13.25 11.94 -5.00
N ALA A 167 -13.70 10.70 -5.05
CA ALA A 167 -14.38 10.11 -6.19
C ALA A 167 -15.83 9.75 -5.85
N GLU A 168 -16.65 9.63 -6.87
CA GLU A 168 -17.99 9.08 -6.79
C GLU A 168 -17.90 7.56 -6.57
N LEU A 169 -18.84 7.03 -5.79
CA LEU A 169 -18.94 5.58 -5.58
C LEU A 169 -19.33 4.88 -6.90
N ALA A 170 -18.62 3.81 -7.24
CA ALA A 170 -18.95 2.99 -8.40
C ALA A 170 -20.42 2.49 -8.34
N PRO A 171 -21.18 2.44 -9.48
CA PRO A 171 -20.69 2.56 -10.87
C PRO A 171 -20.50 4.02 -11.36
N GLY A 172 -20.71 5.01 -10.53
CA GLY A 172 -20.39 6.40 -10.85
C GLY A 172 -18.90 6.56 -11.16
N THR A 173 -18.57 7.55 -11.98
CA THR A 173 -17.20 7.75 -12.46
C THR A 173 -16.77 9.22 -12.42
N ALA A 174 -17.54 10.06 -11.72
CA ALA A 174 -17.20 11.46 -11.54
C ALA A 174 -16.19 11.66 -10.41
N SER A 175 -15.45 12.74 -10.50
CA SER A 175 -14.72 13.31 -9.37
C SER A 175 -15.64 14.20 -8.56
N ILE A 176 -15.37 14.36 -7.28
CA ILE A 176 -16.16 15.21 -6.37
C ILE A 176 -15.24 16.30 -5.80
N VAL A 177 -15.70 17.54 -5.81
CA VAL A 177 -15.00 18.65 -5.15
C VAL A 177 -14.88 18.33 -3.66
N ALA A 178 -13.65 18.17 -3.18
CA ALA A 178 -13.37 17.85 -1.77
C ALA A 178 -13.59 19.07 -0.87
N ASP A 179 -13.90 18.82 0.41
CA ASP A 179 -13.94 19.89 1.41
C ASP A 179 -12.50 20.41 1.64
N PRO A 180 -12.29 21.72 1.59
CA PRO A 180 -10.97 22.31 1.84
C PRO A 180 -10.58 22.29 3.33
N THR A 181 -11.51 21.98 4.25
CA THR A 181 -11.24 21.99 5.68
C THR A 181 -10.29 20.85 6.03
N PRO A 182 -9.09 21.11 6.58
CA PRO A 182 -8.17 20.07 6.97
C PRO A 182 -8.73 19.22 8.10
N TYR A 183 -8.50 17.90 8.02
CA TYR A 183 -8.78 17.00 9.12
C TYR A 183 -7.97 17.41 10.37
N GLN A 184 -8.60 17.37 11.54
CA GLN A 184 -7.95 17.72 12.81
C GLN A 184 -7.37 16.48 13.46
N TRP A 185 -6.07 16.29 13.29
CA TRP A 185 -5.32 15.14 13.82
C TRP A 185 -5.19 15.17 15.35
N SER A 186 -5.17 14.00 15.97
CA SER A 186 -4.91 13.82 17.40
C SER A 186 -3.73 12.87 17.67
N ASP A 187 -2.90 12.62 16.66
CA ASP A 187 -1.81 11.66 16.62
C ASP A 187 -0.40 12.25 16.86
N ASP A 188 -0.28 13.46 17.40
CA ASP A 188 1.00 14.13 17.65
C ASP A 188 2.01 13.25 18.40
N GLY A 189 1.53 12.46 19.39
CA GLY A 189 2.37 11.54 20.16
C GLY A 189 2.96 10.41 19.32
N TRP A 190 2.20 9.92 18.35
CA TRP A 190 2.67 8.93 17.39
C TRP A 190 3.69 9.56 16.43
N MET A 191 3.34 10.65 15.78
CA MET A 191 4.19 11.33 14.81
C MET A 191 5.55 11.74 15.39
N ALA A 192 5.58 12.20 16.65
CA ALA A 192 6.83 12.52 17.36
C ALA A 192 7.72 11.29 17.62
N THR A 193 7.16 10.08 17.64
CA THR A 193 7.88 8.83 17.95
C THR A 193 8.00 7.89 16.76
N ARG A 194 7.34 8.17 15.63
CA ARG A 194 7.27 7.32 14.44
C ARG A 194 8.64 6.81 13.97
N ALA A 195 9.62 7.72 13.81
CA ALA A 195 10.95 7.35 13.35
C ALA A 195 11.66 6.34 14.26
N ARG A 196 11.42 6.41 15.57
CA ARG A 196 11.96 5.44 16.54
C ARG A 196 11.20 4.13 16.49
N ARG A 197 9.89 4.17 16.34
CA ARG A 197 9.03 2.96 16.28
C ARG A 197 9.27 2.14 15.02
N GLN A 198 9.69 2.78 13.94
CA GLN A 198 9.99 2.17 12.64
C GLN A 198 11.50 2.09 12.34
N ALA A 199 12.35 2.27 13.35
CA ALA A 199 13.79 2.08 13.23
C ALA A 199 14.15 0.63 12.90
N HIS A 200 15.32 0.41 12.27
CA HIS A 200 15.77 -0.92 11.86
C HIS A 200 15.96 -1.93 13.01
N ASP A 201 16.06 -1.47 14.22
CA ASP A 201 16.18 -2.29 15.43
C ASP A 201 14.84 -2.43 16.20
N ALA A 202 13.78 -1.74 15.76
CA ALA A 202 12.45 -1.85 16.34
C ALA A 202 11.68 -3.09 15.79
N PRO A 203 10.79 -3.70 16.55
CA PRO A 203 9.95 -4.80 16.05
C PRO A 203 8.95 -4.28 15.01
N MET A 204 8.77 -5.04 13.93
CA MET A 204 7.74 -4.79 12.92
C MET A 204 7.06 -6.11 12.57
N SER A 205 5.81 -6.25 12.99
CA SER A 205 4.90 -7.33 12.66
C SER A 205 3.66 -6.74 12.02
N VAL A 206 3.41 -7.10 10.77
CA VAL A 206 2.42 -6.49 9.90
C VAL A 206 1.24 -7.44 9.71
N TYR A 207 0.04 -6.93 9.92
CA TYR A 207 -1.21 -7.59 9.57
C TYR A 207 -1.72 -7.05 8.24
N GLU A 208 -1.51 -7.81 7.15
CA GLU A 208 -2.00 -7.46 5.83
C GLU A 208 -3.47 -7.80 5.70
N MET A 209 -4.28 -6.88 5.16
CA MET A 209 -5.71 -7.08 5.07
C MET A 209 -6.36 -6.37 3.90
N HIS A 210 -7.47 -6.94 3.41
CA HIS A 210 -8.38 -6.35 2.43
C HIS A 210 -9.61 -5.77 3.15
N ALA A 211 -9.78 -4.45 3.07
CA ALA A 211 -10.81 -3.73 3.83
C ALA A 211 -12.25 -4.24 3.55
N GLY A 212 -12.56 -4.60 2.30
CA GLY A 212 -13.89 -5.05 1.89
C GLY A 212 -14.23 -6.51 2.21
N SER A 213 -13.28 -7.31 2.75
CA SER A 213 -13.54 -8.73 3.04
C SER A 213 -12.96 -9.22 4.37
N TRP A 214 -12.45 -8.32 5.20
CA TRP A 214 -12.03 -8.70 6.55
C TRP A 214 -13.23 -9.07 7.42
N LEU A 215 -14.24 -8.21 7.44
CA LEU A 215 -15.52 -8.45 8.11
C LEU A 215 -16.65 -7.78 7.30
N ARG A 216 -17.74 -8.50 7.11
CA ARG A 216 -18.99 -7.97 6.57
C ARG A 216 -20.10 -8.14 7.58
N GLU A 217 -20.85 -7.09 7.82
CA GLU A 217 -22.04 -7.14 8.67
C GLU A 217 -23.28 -7.22 7.74
N GLU A 218 -24.07 -8.28 7.89
CA GLU A 218 -25.24 -8.56 7.05
C GLU A 218 -24.95 -8.56 5.53
N GLY A 219 -23.71 -8.94 5.15
CA GLY A 219 -23.24 -8.97 3.76
C GLY A 219 -22.80 -7.62 3.19
N VAL A 220 -22.74 -6.57 4.00
CA VAL A 220 -22.28 -5.23 3.63
C VAL A 220 -20.86 -4.99 4.16
N ASP A 221 -20.03 -4.34 3.35
CA ASP A 221 -18.70 -3.93 3.76
C ASP A 221 -18.78 -2.86 4.86
N LEU A 222 -17.84 -2.88 5.79
CA LEU A 222 -17.72 -1.83 6.81
C LEU A 222 -17.19 -0.54 6.17
N ASP A 223 -17.68 0.59 6.63
CA ASP A 223 -17.02 1.86 6.38
C ASP A 223 -15.77 2.03 7.27
N TRP A 224 -15.02 3.11 7.06
CA TRP A 224 -13.78 3.36 7.82
C TRP A 224 -13.98 3.41 9.33
N ASP A 225 -15.09 3.97 9.80
CA ASP A 225 -15.38 4.07 11.22
C ASP A 225 -15.76 2.69 11.80
N GLY A 226 -16.62 1.94 11.11
CA GLY A 226 -16.98 0.57 11.48
C GLY A 226 -15.77 -0.37 11.45
N LEU A 227 -14.89 -0.21 10.45
CA LEU A 227 -13.65 -0.97 10.37
C LEU A 227 -12.73 -0.63 11.55
N ALA A 228 -12.58 0.66 11.88
CA ALA A 228 -11.79 1.08 13.03
C ALA A 228 -12.31 0.51 14.35
N ASP A 229 -13.63 0.45 14.54
CA ASP A 229 -14.27 -0.08 15.76
C ASP A 229 -13.98 -1.58 15.98
N ARG A 230 -13.81 -2.34 14.90
CA ARG A 230 -13.65 -3.80 14.95
C ARG A 230 -12.20 -4.24 14.80
N LEU A 231 -11.49 -3.69 13.81
CA LEU A 231 -10.14 -4.12 13.44
C LEU A 231 -9.09 -3.66 14.48
N ILE A 232 -9.14 -2.41 14.89
CA ILE A 232 -8.08 -1.86 15.76
C ILE A 232 -7.94 -2.62 17.08
N PRO A 233 -9.03 -2.90 17.85
CA PRO A 233 -8.92 -3.72 19.04
C PRO A 233 -8.42 -5.13 18.76
N TYR A 234 -8.81 -5.72 17.63
CA TYR A 234 -8.37 -7.05 17.22
C TYR A 234 -6.86 -7.09 16.96
N VAL A 235 -6.35 -6.18 16.13
CA VAL A 235 -4.93 -6.10 15.80
C VAL A 235 -4.06 -5.82 17.03
N ALA A 236 -4.54 -4.95 17.93
CA ALA A 236 -3.87 -4.65 19.20
C ALA A 236 -3.81 -5.89 20.11
N ASP A 237 -4.92 -6.64 20.27
CA ASP A 237 -4.93 -7.87 21.06
C ASP A 237 -4.01 -8.94 20.47
N MET A 238 -4.02 -9.07 19.14
CA MET A 238 -3.16 -10.00 18.42
C MET A 238 -1.67 -9.62 18.47
N GLY A 239 -1.33 -8.42 18.94
CA GLY A 239 0.06 -7.96 19.15
C GLY A 239 0.79 -7.57 17.87
N PHE A 240 0.09 -7.34 16.76
CA PHE A 240 0.68 -6.76 15.56
C PHE A 240 1.03 -5.29 15.79
N THR A 241 2.11 -4.83 15.19
CA THR A 241 2.58 -3.45 15.32
C THR A 241 2.05 -2.54 14.21
N HIS A 242 1.69 -3.12 13.07
CA HIS A 242 1.22 -2.41 11.88
C HIS A 242 0.05 -3.15 11.23
N VAL A 243 -0.79 -2.37 10.57
CA VAL A 243 -1.76 -2.85 9.58
C VAL A 243 -1.26 -2.45 8.20
N GLU A 244 -1.23 -3.38 7.25
CA GLU A 244 -1.04 -3.09 5.83
C GLU A 244 -2.36 -3.26 5.11
N LEU A 245 -2.85 -2.17 4.52
CA LEU A 245 -4.06 -2.17 3.73
C LEU A 245 -3.71 -2.50 2.28
N MET A 246 -4.25 -3.59 1.73
CA MET A 246 -4.27 -3.79 0.28
C MET A 246 -4.80 -2.52 -0.40
N PRO A 247 -4.56 -2.27 -1.72
CA PRO A 247 -4.74 -0.94 -2.28
C PRO A 247 -6.09 -0.31 -1.99
N VAL A 248 -6.06 0.84 -1.31
CA VAL A 248 -7.25 1.63 -0.94
C VAL A 248 -7.39 2.90 -1.77
N THR A 249 -6.60 3.06 -2.82
CA THR A 249 -6.78 4.10 -3.82
C THR A 249 -8.02 3.81 -4.68
N GLU A 250 -8.69 4.87 -5.21
CA GLU A 250 -9.91 4.67 -5.98
C GLU A 250 -9.65 3.86 -7.26
N HIS A 251 -10.49 2.87 -7.50
CA HIS A 251 -10.38 1.93 -8.60
C HIS A 251 -11.76 1.53 -9.14
N PRO A 252 -11.90 1.25 -10.47
CA PRO A 252 -13.20 1.00 -11.09
C PRO A 252 -13.75 -0.40 -10.78
N PHE A 253 -12.87 -1.40 -10.68
CA PHE A 253 -13.24 -2.81 -10.59
C PHE A 253 -12.86 -3.43 -9.23
N GLY A 254 -13.85 -3.81 -8.43
CA GLY A 254 -13.62 -4.42 -7.11
C GLY A 254 -12.84 -5.74 -7.14
N GLY A 255 -13.02 -6.55 -8.20
CA GLY A 255 -12.29 -7.80 -8.39
C GLY A 255 -10.79 -7.64 -8.71
N SER A 256 -10.32 -6.41 -8.88
CA SER A 256 -8.88 -6.10 -8.93
C SER A 256 -8.24 -5.97 -7.54
N TRP A 257 -9.04 -6.01 -6.47
CA TRP A 257 -8.61 -5.80 -5.08
C TRP A 257 -7.92 -4.45 -4.84
N GLY A 258 -8.13 -3.50 -5.77
CA GLY A 258 -7.50 -2.19 -5.79
C GLY A 258 -6.20 -2.10 -6.60
N TYR A 259 -5.67 -3.20 -7.16
CA TYR A 259 -4.45 -3.20 -7.97
C TYR A 259 -4.61 -2.60 -9.37
N GLN A 260 -5.78 -2.12 -9.74
CA GLN A 260 -6.03 -1.38 -10.98
C GLN A 260 -6.57 0.04 -10.67
N PRO A 261 -5.79 0.90 -10.00
CA PRO A 261 -6.25 2.22 -9.56
C PRO A 261 -6.36 3.21 -10.72
N LEU A 262 -7.32 4.13 -10.61
CA LEU A 262 -7.46 5.30 -11.47
C LEU A 262 -7.35 6.62 -10.69
N GLY A 263 -7.68 6.62 -9.39
CA GLY A 263 -7.65 7.80 -8.52
C GLY A 263 -6.55 7.68 -7.47
N LEU A 264 -5.29 7.90 -7.84
CA LEU A 264 -4.14 7.71 -6.95
C LEU A 264 -4.08 8.71 -5.77
N PHE A 265 -4.90 9.76 -5.77
CA PHE A 265 -4.95 10.78 -4.71
C PHE A 265 -6.17 10.63 -3.78
N ALA A 266 -7.10 9.75 -4.12
CA ALA A 266 -8.32 9.54 -3.36
C ALA A 266 -8.33 8.18 -2.67
N PRO A 267 -8.57 8.10 -1.35
CA PRO A 267 -9.06 6.88 -0.74
C PRO A 267 -10.38 6.48 -1.41
N THR A 268 -10.54 5.18 -1.68
CA THR A 268 -11.73 4.68 -2.40
C THR A 268 -13.03 5.03 -1.67
N ALA A 269 -14.03 5.45 -2.43
CA ALA A 269 -15.37 5.78 -1.93
C ALA A 269 -16.14 4.57 -1.38
N ARG A 270 -15.65 3.34 -1.63
CA ARG A 270 -16.28 2.08 -1.15
C ARG A 270 -16.41 2.02 0.37
N PHE A 271 -15.45 2.58 1.08
CA PHE A 271 -15.40 2.54 2.54
C PHE A 271 -15.73 3.90 3.17
N GLY A 272 -16.22 4.86 2.40
CA GLY A 272 -16.65 6.16 2.90
C GLY A 272 -15.85 7.35 2.39
N THR A 273 -15.72 8.38 3.23
CA THR A 273 -15.11 9.65 2.83
C THR A 273 -13.59 9.66 3.11
N PRO A 274 -12.84 10.58 2.46
CA PRO A 274 -11.43 10.80 2.78
C PRO A 274 -11.17 11.13 4.27
N ASP A 275 -12.06 11.89 4.91
CA ASP A 275 -11.98 12.17 6.36
C ASP A 275 -12.24 10.92 7.21
N GLY A 276 -13.08 10.00 6.72
CA GLY A 276 -13.25 8.69 7.35
C GLY A 276 -11.94 7.90 7.37
N PHE A 277 -11.21 7.89 6.24
CA PHE A 277 -9.90 7.29 6.17
C PHE A 277 -8.88 7.97 7.12
N ALA A 278 -8.87 9.30 7.16
CA ALA A 278 -8.01 10.03 8.10
C ALA A 278 -8.33 9.66 9.56
N ARG A 279 -9.62 9.56 9.94
CA ARG A 279 -10.02 9.11 11.28
C ARG A 279 -9.57 7.68 11.58
N PHE A 280 -9.65 6.79 10.61
CA PHE A 280 -9.16 5.41 10.74
C PHE A 280 -7.66 5.40 11.10
N VAL A 281 -6.83 6.13 10.34
CA VAL A 281 -5.38 6.24 10.60
C VAL A 281 -5.12 6.87 11.98
N ASP A 282 -5.77 7.98 12.31
CA ASP A 282 -5.62 8.66 13.59
C ASP A 282 -5.95 7.73 14.78
N ARG A 283 -6.98 6.90 14.64
CA ARG A 283 -7.36 5.91 15.66
C ARG A 283 -6.33 4.78 15.77
N CYS A 284 -5.76 4.30 14.66
CA CYS A 284 -4.66 3.32 14.69
C CYS A 284 -3.47 3.88 15.47
N HIS A 285 -3.08 5.12 15.21
CA HIS A 285 -1.96 5.78 15.87
C HIS A 285 -2.16 5.93 17.37
N ARG A 286 -3.37 6.27 17.81
CA ARG A 286 -3.70 6.37 19.25
C ARG A 286 -3.57 5.04 19.98
N GLU A 287 -3.84 3.92 19.30
CA GLU A 287 -3.65 2.57 19.85
C GLU A 287 -2.21 2.04 19.65
N GLY A 288 -1.31 2.86 19.08
CA GLY A 288 0.09 2.50 18.88
C GLY A 288 0.33 1.59 17.69
N ILE A 289 -0.59 1.56 16.71
CA ILE A 289 -0.54 0.76 15.49
C ILE A 289 -0.20 1.67 14.31
N GLY A 290 0.85 1.32 13.55
CA GLY A 290 1.20 1.98 12.30
C GLY A 290 0.31 1.51 11.14
N VAL A 291 0.17 2.36 10.13
CA VAL A 291 -0.62 2.06 8.91
C VAL A 291 0.27 2.11 7.69
N ILE A 292 0.34 1.01 6.95
CA ILE A 292 1.00 0.88 5.66
C ILE A 292 -0.09 0.77 4.60
N VAL A 293 0.10 1.43 3.47
CA VAL A 293 -0.82 1.33 2.33
C VAL A 293 -0.09 0.70 1.14
N ASP A 294 -0.75 -0.25 0.51
CA ASP A 294 -0.28 -0.80 -0.76
C ASP A 294 -0.52 0.22 -1.88
N TRP A 295 0.54 0.61 -2.59
CA TRP A 295 0.55 1.66 -3.59
C TRP A 295 1.06 1.14 -4.93
N VAL A 296 0.30 1.40 -6.00
CA VAL A 296 0.48 0.81 -7.33
C VAL A 296 0.96 1.85 -8.35
N PRO A 297 2.26 2.15 -8.44
CA PRO A 297 2.80 3.12 -9.40
C PRO A 297 3.25 2.47 -10.72
N ALA A 298 3.10 1.16 -10.89
CA ALA A 298 3.62 0.44 -12.05
C ALA A 298 2.69 0.58 -13.26
N HIS A 299 1.39 0.49 -13.08
CA HIS A 299 0.41 0.36 -14.15
C HIS A 299 -0.97 0.87 -13.75
N PHE A 300 -1.87 0.98 -14.75
CA PHE A 300 -3.26 1.41 -14.56
C PHE A 300 -4.18 0.80 -15.63
N PRO A 301 -5.49 0.64 -15.36
CA PRO A 301 -6.43 0.04 -16.30
C PRO A 301 -6.78 0.98 -17.46
N THR A 302 -7.41 0.41 -18.51
CA THR A 302 -7.73 1.09 -19.76
C THR A 302 -9.12 1.73 -19.80
N ASP A 303 -9.79 1.88 -18.66
CA ASP A 303 -11.14 2.45 -18.57
C ASP A 303 -11.19 3.84 -19.22
N ALA A 304 -12.23 4.06 -20.03
CA ALA A 304 -12.34 5.23 -20.89
C ALA A 304 -12.36 6.56 -20.12
N HIS A 305 -12.90 6.58 -18.88
CA HIS A 305 -12.95 7.74 -18.01
C HIS A 305 -11.65 8.01 -17.24
N GLY A 306 -10.68 7.07 -17.31
CA GLY A 306 -9.41 7.12 -16.59
C GLY A 306 -8.27 7.75 -17.39
N LEU A 307 -7.05 7.34 -17.04
CA LEU A 307 -5.81 7.94 -17.53
C LEU A 307 -5.43 7.51 -18.97
N ALA A 308 -5.95 6.39 -19.46
CA ALA A 308 -5.62 5.86 -20.77
C ALA A 308 -5.92 6.89 -21.88
N HIS A 309 -4.90 7.21 -22.69
CA HIS A 309 -4.97 8.21 -23.76
C HIS A 309 -5.67 9.50 -23.29
N PHE A 310 -5.27 10.04 -22.15
CA PHE A 310 -5.99 11.05 -21.40
C PHE A 310 -6.36 12.28 -22.25
N ASP A 311 -5.42 12.83 -23.01
CA ASP A 311 -5.64 13.98 -23.89
C ASP A 311 -5.72 13.60 -25.38
N GLY A 312 -5.96 12.32 -25.68
CA GLY A 312 -5.98 11.75 -27.01
C GLY A 312 -4.61 11.25 -27.50
N THR A 313 -3.61 11.30 -26.64
CA THR A 313 -2.27 10.73 -26.86
C THR A 313 -1.87 9.81 -25.71
N ALA A 314 -0.80 9.05 -25.87
CA ALA A 314 -0.17 8.33 -24.77
C ALA A 314 0.49 9.33 -23.80
N LEU A 315 -0.29 9.89 -22.89
CA LEU A 315 0.14 10.98 -22.00
C LEU A 315 0.82 10.44 -20.73
N TYR A 316 0.16 9.53 -20.01
CA TYR A 316 0.67 8.90 -18.80
C TYR A 316 1.44 7.61 -19.10
N GLU A 317 1.09 6.92 -20.16
CA GLU A 317 1.68 5.65 -20.61
C GLU A 317 2.75 5.85 -21.70
N HIS A 318 3.50 4.79 -21.96
CA HIS A 318 4.36 4.72 -23.15
C HIS A 318 3.52 4.50 -24.42
N ALA A 319 3.92 5.13 -25.52
CA ALA A 319 3.21 5.00 -26.81
C ALA A 319 3.46 3.65 -27.50
N ASP A 320 4.66 3.05 -27.32
CA ASP A 320 4.97 1.73 -27.86
C ASP A 320 4.41 0.65 -26.94
N PRO A 321 3.49 -0.23 -27.39
CA PRO A 321 2.89 -1.26 -26.55
C PRO A 321 3.92 -2.28 -26.03
N ARG A 322 5.11 -2.38 -26.63
CA ARG A 322 6.20 -3.21 -26.10
C ARG A 322 6.84 -2.64 -24.84
N GLU A 323 6.57 -1.38 -24.52
CA GLU A 323 6.96 -0.71 -23.26
C GLU A 323 5.74 -0.34 -22.43
N GLY A 324 4.61 -0.03 -23.06
CA GLY A 324 3.44 0.60 -22.46
C GLY A 324 2.29 -0.32 -22.11
N PHE A 325 2.38 -1.64 -22.34
CA PHE A 325 1.27 -2.56 -22.07
C PHE A 325 1.72 -3.83 -21.35
N HIS A 326 1.07 -4.12 -20.24
CA HIS A 326 1.25 -5.35 -19.45
C HIS A 326 0.27 -6.42 -19.94
N ARG A 327 0.78 -7.53 -20.47
CA ARG A 327 -0.05 -8.62 -21.01
C ARG A 327 -0.73 -9.43 -19.93
N ASP A 328 -0.04 -9.69 -18.82
CA ASP A 328 -0.53 -10.54 -17.74
C ASP A 328 -1.72 -9.89 -17.01
N TRP A 329 -1.70 -8.56 -16.90
CA TRP A 329 -2.71 -7.80 -16.15
C TRP A 329 -3.65 -6.98 -17.03
N ASN A 330 -3.42 -6.98 -18.36
CA ASN A 330 -4.20 -6.19 -19.33
C ASN A 330 -4.28 -4.69 -18.97
N THR A 331 -3.14 -4.12 -18.54
CA THR A 331 -3.01 -2.74 -18.06
C THR A 331 -1.97 -1.96 -18.84
N LEU A 332 -2.07 -0.62 -18.81
CA LEU A 332 -1.07 0.28 -19.34
C LEU A 332 0.04 0.51 -18.31
N ILE A 333 1.26 0.76 -18.79
CA ILE A 333 2.45 1.00 -17.97
C ILE A 333 2.77 2.49 -17.97
N TYR A 334 2.94 3.08 -16.77
CA TYR A 334 3.33 4.48 -16.61
C TYR A 334 4.69 4.76 -17.27
N ASN A 335 4.77 5.89 -17.99
CA ASN A 335 6.04 6.41 -18.54
C ASN A 335 6.81 7.17 -17.44
N HIS A 336 7.56 6.45 -16.61
CA HIS A 336 8.38 7.04 -15.55
C HIS A 336 9.48 7.97 -16.05
N GLY A 337 9.84 7.90 -17.32
CA GLY A 337 10.79 8.79 -17.96
C GLY A 337 10.24 10.19 -18.27
N ARG A 338 8.90 10.35 -18.27
CA ARG A 338 8.26 11.67 -18.42
C ARG A 338 8.21 12.38 -17.06
N ARG A 339 8.80 13.58 -16.98
CA ARG A 339 8.96 14.31 -15.70
C ARG A 339 7.64 14.55 -14.99
N GLU A 340 6.62 14.99 -15.74
CA GLU A 340 5.28 15.26 -15.21
C GLU A 340 4.61 14.00 -14.65
N VAL A 341 4.79 12.85 -15.32
CA VAL A 341 4.26 11.55 -14.85
C VAL A 341 5.01 11.07 -13.61
N SER A 342 6.33 11.18 -13.62
CA SER A 342 7.15 10.88 -12.43
C SER A 342 6.76 11.78 -11.25
N GLY A 343 6.54 13.08 -11.50
CA GLY A 343 6.07 14.04 -10.49
C GLY A 343 4.66 13.73 -9.98
N PHE A 344 3.75 13.35 -10.87
CA PHE A 344 2.38 12.94 -10.53
C PHE A 344 2.38 11.73 -9.58
N LEU A 345 3.16 10.70 -9.88
CA LEU A 345 3.28 9.51 -9.04
C LEU A 345 3.92 9.85 -7.68
N ILE A 346 5.01 10.60 -7.65
CA ILE A 346 5.65 11.04 -6.40
C ILE A 346 4.66 11.85 -5.55
N ALA A 347 3.94 12.78 -6.15
CA ALA A 347 2.96 13.58 -5.43
C ALA A 347 1.82 12.73 -4.84
N SER A 348 1.38 11.67 -5.54
CA SER A 348 0.38 10.75 -5.00
C SER A 348 0.88 9.98 -3.77
N ALA A 349 2.14 9.54 -3.79
CA ALA A 349 2.77 8.94 -2.62
C ALA A 349 2.86 9.92 -1.45
N MET A 350 3.25 11.17 -1.72
CA MET A 350 3.33 12.23 -0.70
C MET A 350 1.94 12.61 -0.15
N GLU A 351 0.88 12.56 -0.95
CA GLU A 351 -0.49 12.79 -0.48
C GLU A 351 -0.87 11.80 0.64
N PHE A 352 -0.60 10.49 0.46
CA PHE A 352 -0.87 9.50 1.50
C PHE A 352 0.04 9.68 2.72
N LEU A 353 1.32 9.93 2.52
CA LEU A 353 2.28 10.06 3.62
C LEU A 353 2.13 11.35 4.44
N GLN A 354 1.77 12.48 3.78
CA GLN A 354 1.70 13.80 4.43
C GLN A 354 0.29 14.20 4.83
N ARG A 355 -0.73 13.94 3.96
CA ARG A 355 -2.09 14.33 4.23
C ARG A 355 -2.83 13.33 5.11
N TYR A 356 -2.60 12.04 4.87
CA TYR A 356 -3.26 10.96 5.62
C TYR A 356 -2.38 10.33 6.70
N HIS A 357 -1.18 10.86 6.94
CA HIS A 357 -0.23 10.42 7.96
C HIS A 357 0.11 8.93 7.92
N VAL A 358 -0.08 8.22 6.80
CA VAL A 358 0.28 6.81 6.73
C VAL A 358 1.78 6.62 6.98
N ASP A 359 2.14 5.51 7.60
CA ASP A 359 3.49 5.26 8.11
C ASP A 359 4.40 4.61 7.09
N GLY A 360 3.85 4.14 6.01
CA GLY A 360 4.62 3.56 4.93
C GLY A 360 3.80 3.21 3.71
N LEU A 361 4.52 2.95 2.62
CA LEU A 361 3.96 2.44 1.38
C LEU A 361 4.64 1.12 1.02
N ARG A 362 3.85 0.11 0.75
CA ARG A 362 4.30 -1.08 0.02
C ARG A 362 4.14 -0.77 -1.46
N VAL A 363 5.23 -0.81 -2.20
CA VAL A 363 5.26 -0.53 -3.64
C VAL A 363 5.07 -1.82 -4.40
N ASP A 364 3.94 -1.90 -5.07
CA ASP A 364 3.51 -3.05 -5.86
C ASP A 364 4.38 -3.26 -7.10
N ALA A 365 4.62 -4.53 -7.43
CA ALA A 365 5.20 -4.99 -8.70
C ALA A 365 6.53 -4.32 -9.10
N VAL A 366 7.41 -4.00 -8.15
CA VAL A 366 8.70 -3.34 -8.42
C VAL A 366 9.55 -4.14 -9.42
N ALA A 367 9.51 -5.47 -9.35
CA ALA A 367 10.21 -6.33 -10.31
C ALA A 367 9.80 -6.03 -11.76
N SER A 368 8.51 -5.83 -12.03
CA SER A 368 7.99 -5.50 -13.37
C SER A 368 8.42 -4.11 -13.84
N MET A 369 8.67 -3.21 -12.91
CA MET A 369 9.11 -1.84 -13.19
C MET A 369 10.60 -1.76 -13.54
N LEU A 370 11.43 -2.61 -12.91
CA LEU A 370 12.90 -2.57 -13.06
C LEU A 370 13.39 -3.16 -14.38
N TYR A 371 12.60 -4.05 -15.01
CA TYR A 371 13.03 -4.79 -16.18
C TYR A 371 12.06 -4.64 -17.34
N ARG A 372 12.58 -4.18 -18.48
CA ARG A 372 11.82 -3.95 -19.73
C ARG A 372 11.35 -5.25 -20.39
N ASP A 373 11.99 -6.38 -20.08
CA ASP A 373 11.66 -7.74 -20.56
C ASP A 373 10.76 -8.53 -19.63
N TYR A 374 10.27 -7.93 -18.54
CA TYR A 374 9.42 -8.63 -17.57
C TYR A 374 8.18 -9.22 -18.27
N SER A 375 7.95 -10.55 -18.08
CA SER A 375 6.86 -11.31 -18.72
C SER A 375 6.77 -11.16 -20.24
N ARG A 376 7.89 -10.96 -20.94
CA ARG A 376 7.95 -10.79 -22.40
C ARG A 376 8.93 -11.78 -23.02
N ASN A 377 8.58 -12.24 -24.23
CA ASN A 377 9.48 -13.06 -25.01
C ASN A 377 10.55 -12.21 -25.71
N ALA A 378 11.60 -12.88 -26.21
CA ALA A 378 12.62 -12.24 -27.03
C ALA A 378 11.99 -11.53 -28.25
N GLY A 379 12.33 -10.25 -28.43
CA GLY A 379 11.80 -9.40 -29.51
C GLY A 379 10.46 -8.70 -29.20
N GLU A 380 9.84 -8.96 -28.06
CA GLU A 380 8.57 -8.35 -27.65
C GLU A 380 8.75 -7.19 -26.66
N TRP A 381 9.96 -6.74 -26.44
CA TRP A 381 10.30 -5.62 -25.58
C TRP A 381 11.33 -4.70 -26.24
N VAL A 382 11.46 -3.47 -25.75
CA VAL A 382 12.39 -2.46 -26.24
C VAL A 382 13.58 -2.38 -25.29
N PRO A 383 14.81 -2.69 -25.76
CA PRO A 383 16.00 -2.56 -24.93
C PRO A 383 16.24 -1.11 -24.48
N ASN A 384 16.94 -0.96 -23.35
CA ASN A 384 17.40 0.36 -22.92
C ASN A 384 18.47 0.95 -23.87
N ILE A 385 18.91 2.18 -23.61
CA ILE A 385 19.89 2.90 -24.45
C ILE A 385 21.25 2.19 -24.58
N HIS A 386 21.53 1.20 -23.75
CA HIS A 386 22.75 0.37 -23.81
C HIS A 386 22.50 -1.04 -24.35
N GLY A 387 21.28 -1.33 -24.80
CA GLY A 387 20.89 -2.64 -25.31
C GLY A 387 20.54 -3.66 -24.22
N GLY A 388 20.51 -3.28 -22.96
CA GLY A 388 20.17 -4.10 -21.79
C GLY A 388 18.67 -4.07 -21.47
N ARG A 389 18.30 -4.83 -20.44
CA ARG A 389 16.91 -4.99 -20.01
C ARG A 389 16.49 -4.08 -18.86
N GLU A 390 17.44 -3.49 -18.14
CA GLU A 390 17.16 -2.62 -17.00
C GLU A 390 16.44 -1.35 -17.46
N ASN A 391 15.41 -0.94 -16.73
CA ASN A 391 14.66 0.29 -16.97
C ASN A 391 15.26 1.45 -16.16
N TYR A 392 16.21 2.16 -16.76
CA TYR A 392 16.93 3.24 -16.07
C TYR A 392 16.05 4.41 -15.67
N GLU A 393 15.00 4.69 -16.43
CA GLU A 393 14.03 5.73 -16.14
C GLU A 393 13.27 5.41 -14.85
N THR A 394 12.83 4.18 -14.71
CA THR A 394 12.16 3.72 -13.48
C THR A 394 13.12 3.63 -12.30
N ILE A 395 14.36 3.16 -12.51
CA ILE A 395 15.38 3.15 -11.46
C ILE A 395 15.64 4.57 -10.93
N ALA A 396 15.72 5.57 -11.82
CA ALA A 396 15.87 6.97 -11.43
C ALA A 396 14.63 7.49 -10.67
N PHE A 397 13.43 7.13 -11.13
CA PHE A 397 12.17 7.45 -10.45
C PHE A 397 12.13 6.90 -9.03
N LEU A 398 12.40 5.60 -8.83
CA LEU A 398 12.37 4.94 -7.51
C LEU A 398 13.41 5.55 -6.54
N ARG A 399 14.61 5.83 -7.02
CA ARG A 399 15.65 6.51 -6.24
C ARG A 399 15.20 7.89 -5.77
N ARG A 400 14.61 8.66 -6.70
CA ARG A 400 14.11 10.00 -6.39
C ARG A 400 12.94 9.93 -5.40
N LEU A 401 11.98 9.03 -5.60
CA LEU A 401 10.87 8.80 -4.70
C LEU A 401 11.37 8.52 -3.27
N ASN A 402 12.25 7.51 -3.12
CA ASN A 402 12.74 7.09 -1.81
C ASN A 402 13.57 8.20 -1.11
N ALA A 403 14.34 8.98 -1.88
CA ALA A 403 15.07 10.12 -1.33
C ALA A 403 14.13 11.21 -0.81
N LEU A 404 13.09 11.57 -1.58
CA LEU A 404 12.10 12.58 -1.18
C LEU A 404 11.25 12.13 0.01
N VAL A 405 10.84 10.86 0.06
CA VAL A 405 10.14 10.31 1.22
C VAL A 405 11.00 10.42 2.47
N ARG A 406 12.28 10.06 2.39
CA ARG A 406 13.20 10.16 3.53
C ARG A 406 13.39 11.60 4.01
N GLU A 407 13.43 12.56 3.08
CA GLU A 407 13.62 13.98 3.37
C GLU A 407 12.35 14.62 3.96
N HIS A 408 11.19 14.37 3.36
CA HIS A 408 9.96 15.12 3.66
C HIS A 408 9.01 14.40 4.63
N THR A 409 9.20 13.09 4.87
CA THR A 409 8.34 12.29 5.77
C THR A 409 9.20 11.40 6.69
N PRO A 410 9.97 12.03 7.60
CA PRO A 410 10.90 11.31 8.49
C PRO A 410 10.18 10.18 9.26
N GLY A 411 10.77 8.99 9.20
CA GLY A 411 10.24 7.80 9.86
C GLY A 411 9.21 7.02 9.06
N ALA A 412 8.71 7.52 7.92
CA ALA A 412 7.92 6.70 7.01
C ALA A 412 8.79 5.64 6.33
N VAL A 413 8.22 4.45 6.07
CA VAL A 413 8.93 3.33 5.45
C VAL A 413 8.43 3.06 4.03
N MET A 414 9.36 2.68 3.16
CA MET A 414 9.08 2.23 1.79
C MET A 414 9.47 0.76 1.68
N ILE A 415 8.53 -0.08 1.27
CA ILE A 415 8.70 -1.53 1.19
C ILE A 415 8.54 -1.95 -0.27
N ALA A 416 9.52 -2.64 -0.83
CA ALA A 416 9.46 -3.11 -2.22
C ALA A 416 8.91 -4.53 -2.31
N GLU A 417 7.89 -4.74 -3.13
CA GLU A 417 7.62 -6.07 -3.66
C GLU A 417 8.53 -6.30 -4.87
N GLU A 418 9.65 -6.95 -4.62
CA GLU A 418 10.65 -7.22 -5.65
C GLU A 418 11.16 -8.66 -5.50
N SER A 419 10.91 -9.48 -6.52
CA SER A 419 11.15 -10.93 -6.50
C SER A 419 12.43 -11.35 -7.23
N THR A 420 13.15 -10.41 -7.85
CA THR A 420 14.34 -10.71 -8.64
C THR A 420 15.63 -10.58 -7.83
N ALA A 421 16.75 -10.89 -8.46
CA ALA A 421 18.08 -10.68 -7.89
C ALA A 421 18.65 -9.27 -8.18
N PHE A 422 17.78 -8.25 -8.36
CA PHE A 422 18.26 -6.88 -8.52
C PHE A 422 19.01 -6.44 -7.26
N PRO A 423 20.28 -5.98 -7.39
CA PRO A 423 21.10 -5.72 -6.22
C PRO A 423 20.81 -4.35 -5.60
N GLY A 424 20.87 -4.29 -4.25
CA GLY A 424 20.81 -3.04 -3.51
C GLY A 424 19.45 -2.35 -3.53
N VAL A 425 18.35 -3.13 -3.54
CA VAL A 425 17.00 -2.58 -3.41
C VAL A 425 16.88 -1.74 -2.13
N THR A 426 17.43 -2.24 -1.03
CA THR A 426 17.38 -1.57 0.27
C THR A 426 18.68 -0.80 0.62
N ALA A 427 19.68 -0.82 -0.25
CA ALA A 427 20.88 0.00 -0.07
C ALA A 427 20.57 1.48 -0.31
N ASP A 428 21.31 2.35 0.38
CA ASP A 428 21.13 3.79 0.25
C ASP A 428 21.39 4.30 -1.16
N VAL A 429 20.63 5.29 -1.60
CA VAL A 429 20.77 5.92 -2.93
C VAL A 429 22.18 6.46 -3.13
N ALA A 430 22.81 7.01 -2.08
CA ALA A 430 24.19 7.50 -2.13
C ALA A 430 25.22 6.39 -2.43
N HIS A 431 24.88 5.13 -2.16
CA HIS A 431 25.72 3.97 -2.46
C HIS A 431 25.26 3.22 -3.72
N GLY A 432 24.41 3.84 -4.55
CA GLY A 432 23.92 3.27 -5.79
C GLY A 432 22.72 2.36 -5.66
N GLY A 433 22.13 2.21 -4.47
CA GLY A 433 20.91 1.45 -4.23
C GLY A 433 19.66 2.17 -4.66
N LEU A 434 18.48 1.51 -4.48
CA LEU A 434 17.18 2.12 -4.77
C LEU A 434 16.62 2.92 -3.58
N GLY A 435 17.14 2.71 -2.35
CA GLY A 435 16.78 3.46 -1.16
C GLY A 435 15.52 2.99 -0.44
N PHE A 436 14.95 1.84 -0.77
CA PHE A 436 13.85 1.24 0.01
C PHE A 436 14.29 0.93 1.45
N HIS A 437 13.34 0.95 2.37
CA HIS A 437 13.61 0.56 3.75
C HIS A 437 13.64 -0.96 3.90
N TYR A 438 12.73 -1.64 3.21
CA TYR A 438 12.60 -3.10 3.23
C TYR A 438 12.25 -3.66 1.84
N LYS A 439 12.50 -4.95 1.68
CA LYS A 439 12.12 -5.75 0.51
C LYS A 439 11.44 -7.04 0.98
N TRP A 440 10.39 -7.49 0.30
CA TRP A 440 9.81 -8.81 0.54
C TRP A 440 10.79 -9.92 0.19
N ASN A 441 10.95 -10.92 1.08
CA ASN A 441 11.79 -12.09 0.86
C ASN A 441 10.98 -13.19 0.19
N MET A 442 10.77 -13.07 -1.13
CA MET A 442 10.01 -14.05 -1.91
C MET A 442 10.73 -15.41 -1.97
N GLY A 443 12.07 -15.44 -1.95
CA GLY A 443 12.85 -16.68 -1.92
C GLY A 443 12.60 -17.48 -0.64
N TRP A 444 12.71 -16.85 0.52
CA TRP A 444 12.37 -17.46 1.80
C TRP A 444 10.93 -17.99 1.82
N MET A 445 10.01 -17.21 1.34
CA MET A 445 8.58 -17.59 1.29
C MET A 445 8.37 -18.85 0.44
N HIS A 446 8.89 -18.87 -0.79
CA HIS A 446 8.76 -20.03 -1.69
C HIS A 446 9.40 -21.30 -1.10
N ASP A 447 10.64 -21.21 -0.66
CA ASP A 447 11.39 -22.35 -0.14
C ASP A 447 10.73 -22.96 1.11
N THR A 448 10.34 -22.08 2.06
CA THR A 448 9.78 -22.56 3.33
C THR A 448 8.35 -23.07 3.18
N LEU A 449 7.53 -22.48 2.31
CA LEU A 449 6.19 -23.01 2.01
C LEU A 449 6.26 -24.34 1.24
N HIS A 450 7.19 -24.47 0.30
CA HIS A 450 7.41 -25.75 -0.37
C HIS A 450 7.82 -26.82 0.64
N TYR A 451 8.83 -26.55 1.47
CA TYR A 451 9.25 -27.48 2.52
C TYR A 451 8.10 -27.88 3.47
N ALA A 452 7.31 -26.91 3.93
CA ALA A 452 6.20 -27.16 4.83
C ALA A 452 5.09 -28.01 4.19
N SER A 453 4.90 -27.92 2.88
CA SER A 453 3.91 -28.70 2.12
C SER A 453 4.31 -30.15 1.88
N LEU A 454 5.58 -30.51 2.04
CA LEU A 454 6.07 -31.87 1.85
C LEU A 454 5.61 -32.79 2.99
N ASP A 455 5.26 -34.03 2.65
CA ASP A 455 5.10 -35.06 3.67
C ASP A 455 6.40 -35.16 4.48
N PRO A 456 6.34 -35.21 5.82
CA PRO A 456 7.51 -35.22 6.70
C PRO A 456 8.56 -36.27 6.35
N ILE A 457 8.17 -37.43 5.75
CA ILE A 457 9.13 -38.50 5.32
C ILE A 457 10.10 -38.02 4.22
N TYR A 458 9.71 -37.01 3.43
CA TYR A 458 10.53 -36.48 2.34
C TYR A 458 11.35 -35.26 2.75
N ARG A 459 11.03 -34.59 3.86
CA ARG A 459 11.66 -33.32 4.31
C ARG A 459 13.17 -33.41 4.46
N ARG A 460 13.68 -34.59 4.86
CA ARG A 460 15.13 -34.83 4.97
C ARG A 460 15.90 -34.61 3.66
N TYR A 461 15.26 -34.72 2.51
CA TYR A 461 15.87 -34.48 1.20
C TYR A 461 15.79 -33.01 0.77
N HIS A 462 15.02 -32.21 1.47
CA HIS A 462 14.73 -30.81 1.19
C HIS A 462 15.18 -29.88 2.33
N HIS A 463 15.96 -30.39 3.27
CA HIS A 463 16.39 -29.65 4.47
C HIS A 463 17.10 -28.32 4.14
N GLY A 464 17.79 -28.28 3.00
CA GLY A 464 18.43 -27.06 2.50
C GLY A 464 17.46 -25.89 2.25
N GLU A 465 16.19 -26.15 1.96
CA GLU A 465 15.18 -25.11 1.73
C GLU A 465 14.88 -24.28 3.00
N LEU A 466 15.05 -24.87 4.19
CA LEU A 466 14.96 -24.13 5.45
C LEU A 466 16.17 -23.24 5.74
N THR A 467 17.34 -23.62 5.21
CA THR A 467 18.61 -22.99 5.62
C THR A 467 19.18 -22.08 4.55
N PHE A 468 18.79 -22.27 3.29
CA PHE A 468 19.35 -21.55 2.14
C PHE A 468 19.13 -20.03 2.23
N SER A 469 17.98 -19.60 2.75
CA SER A 469 17.67 -18.17 2.91
C SER A 469 18.72 -17.42 3.75
N MET A 470 19.39 -18.11 4.70
CA MET A 470 20.45 -17.50 5.51
C MET A 470 21.72 -17.17 4.74
N VAL A 471 21.92 -17.74 3.54
CA VAL A 471 23.05 -17.41 2.66
C VAL A 471 22.96 -15.95 2.17
N TYR A 472 21.74 -15.44 1.99
CA TYR A 472 21.50 -14.09 1.49
C TYR A 472 20.71 -13.19 2.46
N ALA A 473 20.37 -13.68 3.65
CA ALA A 473 19.51 -12.99 4.63
C ALA A 473 19.96 -11.56 4.97
N TYR A 474 21.23 -11.24 4.77
CA TYR A 474 21.82 -9.92 5.09
C TYR A 474 22.23 -9.14 3.84
N SER A 475 21.85 -9.60 2.63
CA SER A 475 22.08 -8.85 1.38
C SER A 475 21.15 -7.67 1.24
N GLU A 476 19.98 -7.77 1.84
CA GLU A 476 18.91 -6.76 1.86
C GLU A 476 18.23 -6.76 3.25
N ARG A 477 17.43 -5.74 3.54
CA ARG A 477 16.55 -5.71 4.71
C ARG A 477 15.22 -6.33 4.34
N PHE A 478 14.95 -7.52 4.88
CA PHE A 478 13.82 -8.32 4.44
C PHE A 478 12.60 -8.23 5.35
N VAL A 479 11.42 -8.26 4.70
CA VAL A 479 10.15 -8.67 5.29
C VAL A 479 9.90 -10.12 4.86
N LEU A 480 9.48 -10.97 5.78
CA LEU A 480 9.08 -12.35 5.52
C LEU A 480 7.57 -12.36 5.21
N PRO A 481 7.15 -12.41 3.93
CA PRO A 481 5.75 -12.29 3.58
C PRO A 481 5.06 -13.64 3.56
N ILE A 482 3.96 -13.77 4.28
CA ILE A 482 2.88 -14.71 3.97
C ILE A 482 1.69 -13.82 3.60
N SER A 483 1.70 -13.35 2.36
CA SER A 483 0.80 -12.33 1.83
C SER A 483 -0.48 -12.92 1.24
N HIS A 484 -1.37 -12.02 0.78
CA HIS A 484 -2.59 -12.40 0.06
C HIS A 484 -2.30 -13.27 -1.16
N ASP A 485 -1.20 -13.03 -1.89
CA ASP A 485 -0.81 -13.77 -3.09
C ASP A 485 -0.59 -15.26 -2.83
N GLU A 486 -0.25 -15.62 -1.59
CA GLU A 486 0.05 -17.02 -1.24
C GLU A 486 -1.19 -17.85 -0.93
N VAL A 487 -2.36 -17.23 -0.83
CA VAL A 487 -3.61 -17.91 -0.41
C VAL A 487 -4.76 -17.73 -1.41
N VAL A 488 -4.42 -17.53 -2.69
CA VAL A 488 -5.37 -17.33 -3.80
C VAL A 488 -4.93 -18.10 -5.06
N HIS A 489 -5.77 -18.09 -6.07
CA HIS A 489 -5.49 -18.58 -7.44
C HIS A 489 -5.02 -20.04 -7.54
N GLY A 490 -5.62 -20.95 -6.76
CA GLY A 490 -5.30 -22.36 -6.78
C GLY A 490 -4.05 -22.72 -5.98
N LYS A 491 -3.48 -21.78 -5.23
CA LYS A 491 -2.33 -22.05 -4.35
C LYS A 491 -2.73 -22.71 -3.03
N GLY A 492 -4.03 -22.71 -2.68
CA GLY A 492 -4.57 -23.22 -1.41
C GLY A 492 -4.39 -22.25 -0.24
N SER A 493 -5.04 -22.53 0.89
CA SER A 493 -4.80 -21.75 2.12
C SER A 493 -3.51 -22.20 2.80
N LEU A 494 -3.00 -21.39 3.74
CA LEU A 494 -1.79 -21.75 4.50
C LEU A 494 -1.97 -23.07 5.27
N LEU A 495 -3.12 -23.27 5.95
CA LEU A 495 -3.46 -24.54 6.59
C LEU A 495 -3.68 -25.66 5.55
N GLY A 496 -4.30 -25.34 4.41
CA GLY A 496 -4.59 -26.30 3.35
C GLY A 496 -3.36 -26.95 2.74
N ARG A 497 -2.21 -26.26 2.75
CA ARG A 497 -0.93 -26.78 2.26
C ARG A 497 -0.25 -27.75 3.22
N MET A 498 -0.61 -27.73 4.50
CA MET A 498 0.02 -28.59 5.50
C MET A 498 -0.40 -30.04 5.28
N PRO A 499 0.55 -31.01 5.20
CA PRO A 499 0.26 -32.41 4.93
C PRO A 499 -0.25 -33.16 6.16
N GLY A 500 -0.85 -34.31 5.91
CA GLY A 500 -1.26 -35.28 6.95
C GLY A 500 -2.72 -35.13 7.37
N ASP A 501 -3.04 -35.74 8.51
CA ASP A 501 -4.35 -35.61 9.15
C ASP A 501 -4.54 -34.26 9.82
N ASP A 502 -5.73 -34.01 10.36
CA ASP A 502 -6.05 -32.73 10.98
C ASP A 502 -5.08 -32.35 12.11
N TRP A 503 -4.69 -33.31 12.96
CA TRP A 503 -3.72 -33.02 14.01
C TRP A 503 -2.37 -32.59 13.44
N GLN A 504 -1.86 -33.31 12.43
CA GLN A 504 -0.59 -33.04 11.78
C GLN A 504 -0.62 -31.69 11.06
N ARG A 505 -1.72 -31.38 10.38
CA ARG A 505 -1.90 -30.09 9.68
C ARG A 505 -1.81 -28.91 10.64
N PHE A 506 -2.57 -28.94 11.73
CA PHE A 506 -2.53 -27.89 12.73
C PHE A 506 -1.19 -27.81 13.48
N ALA A 507 -0.59 -28.93 13.83
CA ALA A 507 0.73 -28.98 14.44
C ALA A 507 1.80 -28.39 13.51
N ASN A 508 1.79 -28.77 12.24
CA ASN A 508 2.71 -28.26 11.23
C ASN A 508 2.55 -26.75 11.03
N LEU A 509 1.31 -26.24 10.97
CA LEU A 509 1.04 -24.81 10.88
C LEU A 509 1.61 -24.05 12.10
N ARG A 510 1.40 -24.57 13.32
CA ARG A 510 1.94 -23.97 14.54
C ARG A 510 3.47 -23.94 14.56
N ALA A 511 4.11 -25.04 14.11
CA ALA A 511 5.57 -25.10 13.99
C ALA A 511 6.10 -24.12 12.95
N TYR A 512 5.44 -24.00 11.80
CA TYR A 512 5.80 -23.07 10.73
C TYR A 512 5.68 -21.61 11.18
N LEU A 513 4.59 -21.23 11.84
CA LEU A 513 4.42 -19.89 12.41
C LEU A 513 5.47 -19.61 13.49
N GLY A 514 5.79 -20.57 14.35
CA GLY A 514 6.88 -20.45 15.31
C GLY A 514 8.24 -20.22 14.62
N PHE A 515 8.51 -20.91 13.51
CA PHE A 515 9.70 -20.67 12.68
C PHE A 515 9.72 -19.27 12.08
N MET A 516 8.64 -18.86 11.42
CA MET A 516 8.52 -17.55 10.78
C MET A 516 8.80 -16.41 11.77
N PHE A 517 8.16 -16.42 12.94
CA PHE A 517 8.27 -15.33 13.92
C PHE A 517 9.64 -15.27 14.62
N THR A 518 10.40 -16.36 14.61
CA THR A 518 11.74 -16.41 15.23
C THR A 518 12.89 -16.28 14.22
N HIS A 519 12.63 -16.47 12.92
CA HIS A 519 13.60 -16.28 11.83
C HIS A 519 13.95 -14.79 11.65
N PRO A 520 15.20 -14.44 11.24
CA PRO A 520 15.54 -13.05 10.90
C PRO A 520 14.65 -12.46 9.80
N GLY A 521 14.28 -11.20 9.98
CA GLY A 521 13.42 -10.42 9.07
C GLY A 521 12.12 -9.96 9.72
N ARG A 522 11.50 -8.89 9.17
CA ARG A 522 10.20 -8.37 9.59
C ARG A 522 9.11 -9.37 9.23
N LYS A 523 7.99 -9.32 9.94
CA LYS A 523 6.90 -10.30 9.79
C LYS A 523 5.73 -9.68 9.05
N LEU A 524 5.18 -10.39 8.07
CA LEU A 524 3.93 -10.01 7.42
C LEU A 524 3.05 -11.26 7.30
N LEU A 525 1.84 -11.15 7.83
CA LEU A 525 0.86 -12.24 7.81
C LEU A 525 -0.48 -11.70 7.29
N PHE A 526 -0.98 -12.35 6.24
CA PHE A 526 -2.28 -12.01 5.66
C PHE A 526 -3.43 -12.49 6.54
N MET A 527 -4.50 -11.70 6.59
CA MET A 527 -5.74 -11.97 7.32
C MET A 527 -6.30 -13.36 7.04
N GLY A 528 -6.75 -14.04 8.08
CA GLY A 528 -7.26 -15.43 8.02
C GLY A 528 -6.16 -16.49 8.23
N CYS A 529 -4.89 -16.18 7.96
CA CYS A 529 -3.78 -17.08 8.24
C CYS A 529 -3.54 -17.26 9.74
N GLU A 530 -3.81 -16.22 10.54
CA GLU A 530 -3.59 -16.18 11.98
C GLU A 530 -4.50 -17.12 12.78
N PHE A 531 -5.59 -17.59 12.18
CA PHE A 531 -6.44 -18.62 12.77
C PHE A 531 -6.56 -19.87 11.88
N GLY A 532 -5.73 -19.97 10.83
CA GLY A 532 -5.66 -21.16 9.98
C GLY A 532 -6.91 -21.38 9.15
N GLN A 533 -7.38 -20.37 8.42
CA GLN A 533 -8.46 -20.52 7.44
C GLN A 533 -8.18 -21.73 6.50
N PRO A 534 -9.14 -22.69 6.32
CA PRO A 534 -8.90 -23.90 5.56
C PRO A 534 -9.04 -23.73 4.04
N THR A 535 -9.73 -22.69 3.59
CA THR A 535 -9.96 -22.36 2.17
C THR A 535 -9.11 -21.17 1.73
N GLU A 536 -8.94 -21.02 0.42
CA GLU A 536 -8.39 -19.80 -0.15
C GLU A 536 -9.19 -18.57 0.28
N TRP A 537 -8.52 -17.43 0.33
CA TRP A 537 -9.21 -16.15 0.53
C TRP A 537 -10.15 -15.86 -0.64
N ASN A 538 -11.33 -15.36 -0.29
CA ASN A 538 -12.34 -14.89 -1.25
C ASN A 538 -12.73 -13.45 -0.92
N HIS A 539 -12.43 -12.52 -1.84
CA HIS A 539 -12.72 -11.10 -1.66
C HIS A 539 -14.23 -10.78 -1.66
N ASP A 540 -15.08 -11.67 -2.16
CA ASP A 540 -16.55 -11.51 -2.19
C ASP A 540 -17.23 -11.90 -0.87
N SER A 541 -16.48 -12.40 0.10
CA SER A 541 -17.01 -12.83 1.40
C SER A 541 -16.16 -12.31 2.55
N GLY A 542 -16.76 -12.07 3.70
CA GLY A 542 -16.02 -11.85 4.95
C GLY A 542 -15.23 -13.08 5.37
N LEU A 543 -14.20 -12.90 6.21
CA LEU A 543 -13.46 -14.01 6.79
C LEU A 543 -14.40 -14.94 7.58
N PRO A 544 -14.13 -16.24 7.61
CA PRO A 544 -14.97 -17.23 8.28
C PRO A 544 -14.76 -17.23 9.81
N TRP A 545 -15.09 -16.12 10.47
CA TRP A 545 -14.88 -15.90 11.91
C TRP A 545 -15.51 -16.97 12.80
N HIS A 546 -16.55 -17.66 12.33
CA HIS A 546 -17.18 -18.79 13.03
C HIS A 546 -16.21 -19.96 13.27
N LEU A 547 -15.11 -20.06 12.53
CA LEU A 547 -14.08 -21.08 12.77
C LEU A 547 -13.44 -20.95 14.15
N LEU A 548 -13.47 -19.76 14.76
CA LEU A 548 -12.97 -19.55 16.12
C LEU A 548 -13.81 -20.26 17.21
N ASP A 549 -14.97 -20.79 16.87
CA ASP A 549 -15.72 -21.68 17.76
C ASP A 549 -15.01 -23.05 17.92
N ASP A 550 -14.23 -23.47 16.91
CA ASP A 550 -13.39 -24.65 17.00
C ASP A 550 -12.10 -24.38 17.81
N PRO A 551 -11.82 -25.15 18.86
CA PRO A 551 -10.62 -24.99 19.68
C PRO A 551 -9.31 -25.02 18.89
N ARG A 552 -9.23 -25.73 17.76
CA ARG A 552 -8.02 -25.85 16.94
C ARG A 552 -7.69 -24.50 16.27
N HIS A 553 -8.66 -23.86 15.66
CA HIS A 553 -8.50 -22.53 15.03
C HIS A 553 -8.23 -21.44 16.08
N ARG A 554 -8.94 -21.47 17.20
CA ARG A 554 -8.69 -20.58 18.34
C ARG A 554 -7.29 -20.79 18.92
N GLY A 555 -6.81 -22.04 18.93
CA GLY A 555 -5.47 -22.39 19.36
C GLY A 555 -4.39 -21.76 18.47
N VAL A 556 -4.55 -21.78 17.16
CA VAL A 556 -3.64 -21.09 16.22
C VAL A 556 -3.66 -19.58 16.44
N GLN A 557 -4.84 -18.98 16.57
CA GLN A 557 -4.97 -17.54 16.85
C GLN A 557 -4.25 -17.16 18.16
N THR A 558 -4.45 -17.96 19.21
CA THR A 558 -3.77 -17.76 20.50
C THR A 558 -2.25 -17.85 20.34
N LEU A 559 -1.77 -18.80 19.55
CA LEU A 559 -0.35 -18.94 19.26
C LEU A 559 0.22 -17.72 18.52
N VAL A 560 -0.46 -17.22 17.47
CA VAL A 560 -0.01 -16.03 16.74
C VAL A 560 0.05 -14.81 17.64
N ARG A 561 -0.96 -14.62 18.51
CA ARG A 561 -0.95 -13.57 19.52
C ARG A 561 0.26 -13.65 20.45
N ASP A 562 0.54 -14.84 20.96
CA ASP A 562 1.60 -15.03 21.96
C ASP A 562 2.99 -14.95 21.31
N VAL A 563 3.17 -15.44 20.06
CA VAL A 563 4.45 -15.33 19.37
C VAL A 563 4.73 -13.90 18.87
N ASN A 564 3.70 -13.10 18.54
CA ASN A 564 3.83 -11.67 18.31
C ASN A 564 4.34 -10.95 19.56
N ARG A 565 3.75 -11.24 20.73
CA ARG A 565 4.19 -10.68 22.02
C ARG A 565 5.63 -11.09 22.33
N LEU A 566 5.98 -12.35 22.10
CA LEU A 566 7.34 -12.85 22.23
C LEU A 566 8.30 -12.08 21.32
N TYR A 567 7.95 -11.87 20.07
CA TYR A 567 8.76 -11.13 19.09
C TYR A 567 9.03 -9.69 19.54
N VAL A 568 8.01 -9.00 20.04
CA VAL A 568 8.15 -7.63 20.56
C VAL A 568 8.93 -7.59 21.89
N GLN A 569 8.72 -8.57 22.77
CA GLN A 569 9.32 -8.60 24.10
C GLN A 569 10.84 -8.89 24.09
N TYR A 570 11.30 -9.70 23.15
CA TYR A 570 12.72 -10.13 23.11
C TYR A 570 13.50 -9.42 21.99
N PRO A 571 14.31 -8.38 22.33
CA PRO A 571 15.12 -7.66 21.34
C PRO A 571 16.02 -8.55 20.48
N ALA A 572 16.44 -9.69 21.02
CA ALA A 572 17.19 -10.70 20.27
C ALA A 572 16.47 -11.20 19.00
N LEU A 573 15.14 -11.08 18.91
CA LEU A 573 14.35 -11.54 17.77
C LEU A 573 14.21 -10.49 16.65
N HIS A 574 14.60 -9.22 16.91
CA HIS A 574 14.40 -8.14 15.91
C HIS A 574 15.55 -7.11 15.83
N ALA A 575 16.35 -6.91 16.90
CA ALA A 575 17.29 -5.78 16.96
C ALA A 575 18.47 -5.88 15.98
N HIS A 576 18.78 -7.08 15.50
CA HIS A 576 19.83 -7.38 14.52
C HIS A 576 19.31 -8.25 13.37
N ASP A 577 18.14 -7.91 12.84
CA ASP A 577 17.57 -8.64 11.70
C ASP A 577 18.32 -8.42 10.38
N ASP A 578 19.06 -7.35 10.28
CA ASP A 578 19.86 -6.94 9.13
C ASP A 578 21.38 -7.06 9.35
N ASP A 579 21.79 -7.72 10.46
CA ASP A 579 23.20 -7.92 10.84
C ASP A 579 23.49 -9.40 11.13
N PRO A 580 24.50 -10.02 10.48
CA PRO A 580 24.84 -11.42 10.71
C PRO A 580 25.23 -11.74 12.17
N SER A 581 25.62 -10.76 12.96
CA SER A 581 25.89 -10.96 14.39
C SER A 581 24.65 -11.35 15.20
N GLY A 582 23.44 -11.07 14.68
CA GLY A 582 22.15 -11.39 15.28
C GLY A 582 21.72 -12.84 15.19
N PHE A 583 22.46 -13.69 14.45
CA PHE A 583 22.08 -15.07 14.21
C PHE A 583 23.27 -16.03 14.30
N ALA A 584 23.04 -17.21 14.79
CA ALA A 584 24.02 -18.30 14.70
C ALA A 584 23.31 -19.66 14.63
N TRP A 585 23.61 -20.46 13.63
CA TRP A 585 23.21 -21.85 13.62
C TRP A 585 23.85 -22.61 14.81
N VAL A 586 23.04 -23.40 15.48
CA VAL A 586 23.50 -24.42 16.44
C VAL A 586 23.40 -25.81 15.81
N VAL A 587 22.26 -26.08 15.16
CA VAL A 587 22.02 -27.30 14.36
C VAL A 587 21.34 -26.84 13.05
N GLY A 588 22.08 -26.82 11.96
CA GLY A 588 21.59 -26.43 10.64
C GLY A 588 21.59 -27.59 9.62
N ASP A 589 22.13 -28.77 9.99
CA ASP A 589 22.42 -29.84 9.08
C ASP A 589 21.80 -31.21 9.50
N ASP A 590 20.97 -31.25 10.55
CA ASP A 590 20.30 -32.50 10.96
C ASP A 590 19.08 -32.80 10.07
N ALA A 591 19.38 -33.07 8.80
CA ALA A 591 18.39 -33.47 7.80
C ALA A 591 17.72 -34.82 8.16
N GLY A 592 18.44 -35.70 8.85
CA GLY A 592 17.95 -37.03 9.24
C GLY A 592 16.74 -36.96 10.16
N ASN A 593 16.76 -36.06 11.10
CA ASN A 593 15.65 -35.80 12.04
C ASN A 593 14.77 -34.59 11.62
N SER A 594 15.12 -33.91 10.54
CA SER A 594 14.45 -32.64 10.13
C SER A 594 14.33 -31.64 11.29
N VAL A 595 15.42 -31.48 12.06
CA VAL A 595 15.54 -30.58 13.18
C VAL A 595 16.46 -29.42 12.81
N VAL A 596 16.04 -28.20 13.15
CA VAL A 596 16.88 -27.01 13.09
C VAL A 596 16.94 -26.35 14.45
N ALA A 597 18.11 -25.81 14.81
CA ALA A 597 18.27 -25.01 16.00
C ALA A 597 19.21 -23.82 15.74
N PHE A 598 18.85 -22.66 16.24
CA PHE A 598 19.64 -21.44 16.07
C PHE A 598 19.52 -20.52 17.30
N LEU A 599 20.53 -19.70 17.47
CA LEU A 599 20.55 -18.62 18.44
C LEU A 599 20.24 -17.31 17.76
N ARG A 600 19.30 -16.55 18.34
CA ARG A 600 19.07 -15.15 18.04
C ARG A 600 19.74 -14.30 19.12
N LYS A 601 20.37 -13.21 18.71
CA LYS A 601 21.15 -12.32 19.58
C LYS A 601 20.70 -10.87 19.36
N GLY A 602 20.49 -10.18 20.45
CA GLY A 602 20.22 -8.74 20.46
C GLY A 602 21.50 -7.91 20.66
N LYS A 603 21.32 -6.67 21.08
CA LYS A 603 22.41 -5.77 21.42
C LYS A 603 23.18 -6.27 22.66
N ARG A 604 24.33 -5.67 22.91
CA ARG A 604 25.13 -6.02 24.10
C ARG A 604 24.30 -5.82 25.38
N GLY A 605 24.08 -6.89 26.12
CA GLY A 605 23.27 -6.91 27.34
C GLY A 605 21.92 -7.58 27.19
N ASP A 606 21.45 -7.77 25.95
CA ASP A 606 20.22 -8.52 25.71
C ASP A 606 20.48 -10.04 25.89
N ALA A 607 19.53 -10.73 26.49
CA ALA A 607 19.59 -12.19 26.60
C ALA A 607 19.44 -12.83 25.21
N PRO A 608 20.28 -13.79 24.84
CA PRO A 608 20.09 -14.54 23.61
C PRO A 608 18.85 -15.44 23.70
N VAL A 609 18.29 -15.77 22.56
CA VAL A 609 17.15 -16.66 22.42
C VAL A 609 17.57 -17.88 21.63
N LEU A 610 17.38 -19.08 22.20
CA LEU A 610 17.57 -20.37 21.49
C LEU A 610 16.21 -20.79 20.92
N VAL A 611 16.18 -21.06 19.63
CA VAL A 611 15.02 -21.60 18.91
C VAL A 611 15.34 -23.00 18.45
N VAL A 612 14.43 -23.94 18.67
CA VAL A 612 14.56 -25.34 18.22
C VAL A 612 13.26 -25.77 17.59
N ILE A 613 13.33 -26.34 16.41
CA ILE A 613 12.14 -26.78 15.67
C ILE A 613 12.34 -28.22 15.17
N ASN A 614 11.37 -29.06 15.48
CA ASN A 614 11.25 -30.42 14.98
C ASN A 614 10.13 -30.47 13.92
N PHE A 615 10.50 -30.68 12.67
CA PHE A 615 9.56 -30.77 11.55
C PHE A 615 9.10 -32.21 11.25
N THR A 616 9.25 -33.15 12.19
CA THR A 616 8.74 -34.49 12.07
C THR A 616 7.61 -34.79 13.06
N PRO A 617 6.68 -35.71 12.74
CA PRO A 617 5.62 -36.12 13.65
C PRO A 617 6.12 -37.10 14.76
N VAL A 618 7.42 -37.08 15.01
CA VAL A 618 8.08 -38.00 15.99
C VAL A 618 8.63 -37.15 17.14
N VAL A 619 8.33 -37.56 18.36
CA VAL A 619 8.90 -36.93 19.56
C VAL A 619 10.38 -37.28 19.64
N GLN A 620 11.26 -36.29 19.81
CA GLN A 620 12.67 -36.50 20.05
C GLN A 620 12.96 -36.38 21.54
N HIS A 621 13.32 -37.51 22.18
CA HIS A 621 13.65 -37.58 23.58
C HIS A 621 15.14 -37.37 23.84
N GLY A 622 15.46 -36.48 24.80
CA GLY A 622 16.86 -36.28 25.20
C GLY A 622 17.74 -35.70 24.10
N TYR A 623 17.14 -34.95 23.16
CA TYR A 623 17.86 -34.31 22.08
C TYR A 623 18.77 -33.20 22.66
N ARG A 624 20.10 -33.38 22.48
CA ARG A 624 21.07 -32.48 23.11
C ARG A 624 21.44 -31.33 22.18
N ILE A 625 21.36 -30.10 22.69
CA ILE A 625 21.68 -28.85 21.95
C ILE A 625 22.73 -28.06 22.72
N GLY A 626 23.84 -27.72 22.06
CA GLY A 626 24.87 -26.87 22.62
C GLY A 626 24.36 -25.45 22.90
N VAL A 627 24.73 -24.90 24.06
CA VAL A 627 24.36 -23.53 24.48
C VAL A 627 25.54 -22.77 25.03
N PRO A 628 25.57 -21.40 24.85
CA PRO A 628 26.73 -20.60 25.18
C PRO A 628 26.99 -20.46 26.69
N GLN A 629 25.99 -20.72 27.54
CA GLN A 629 26.13 -20.57 29.00
C GLN A 629 25.40 -21.70 29.76
N GLY A 630 25.95 -22.04 30.91
CA GLY A 630 25.35 -23.01 31.82
C GLY A 630 24.16 -22.43 32.59
N GLY A 631 23.64 -23.22 33.55
CA GLY A 631 22.54 -22.81 34.39
C GLY A 631 21.16 -23.24 33.88
N GLN A 632 20.13 -22.63 34.41
CA GLN A 632 18.74 -22.96 34.11
C GLN A 632 18.25 -22.13 32.92
N TRP A 633 17.82 -22.78 31.84
CA TRP A 633 17.17 -22.18 30.70
C TRP A 633 15.66 -22.31 30.83
N ARG A 634 14.94 -21.21 30.57
CA ARG A 634 13.47 -21.18 30.63
C ARG A 634 12.88 -21.40 29.24
N GLU A 635 12.00 -22.38 29.10
CA GLU A 635 11.14 -22.52 27.92
C GLU A 635 10.04 -21.45 27.97
N VAL A 636 10.15 -20.43 27.12
CA VAL A 636 9.26 -19.27 27.11
C VAL A 636 8.16 -19.37 26.05
N PHE A 637 8.32 -20.32 25.12
CA PHE A 637 7.32 -20.65 24.12
C PHE A 637 7.46 -22.13 23.70
N ASN A 638 6.29 -22.75 23.49
CA ASN A 638 6.19 -24.12 23.00
C ASN A 638 4.93 -24.25 22.14
N SER A 639 5.07 -24.43 20.84
CA SER A 639 3.95 -24.49 19.90
C SER A 639 3.04 -25.72 20.11
N ASP A 640 3.50 -26.76 20.87
CA ASP A 640 2.70 -27.93 21.23
C ASP A 640 2.01 -27.78 22.59
N ALA A 641 2.02 -26.58 23.18
CA ALA A 641 1.29 -26.33 24.44
C ALA A 641 -0.22 -26.55 24.25
N GLY A 642 -0.88 -27.09 25.29
CA GLY A 642 -2.31 -27.38 25.24
C GLY A 642 -3.20 -26.19 24.96
N ILE A 643 -2.79 -24.97 25.37
CA ILE A 643 -3.51 -23.72 25.08
C ILE A 643 -3.58 -23.39 23.57
N TYR A 644 -2.69 -23.96 22.75
CA TYR A 644 -2.66 -23.84 21.30
C TYR A 644 -3.29 -25.05 20.58
N GLY A 645 -3.89 -25.98 21.36
CA GLY A 645 -4.44 -27.24 20.83
C GLY A 645 -3.39 -28.31 20.56
N GLY A 646 -2.20 -28.22 21.16
CA GLY A 646 -1.15 -29.23 21.11
C GLY A 646 -1.33 -30.32 22.15
N ALA A 647 -0.42 -31.33 22.09
CA ALA A 647 -0.39 -32.48 23.02
C ALA A 647 0.24 -32.11 24.39
N ASN A 648 0.71 -30.88 24.56
CA ASN A 648 1.40 -30.39 25.75
C ASN A 648 2.70 -31.14 26.09
N LEU A 649 3.42 -31.63 25.05
CA LEU A 649 4.75 -32.22 25.19
C LEU A 649 5.78 -31.05 25.25
N GLY A 650 6.66 -31.10 26.26
CA GLY A 650 7.64 -30.05 26.45
C GLY A 650 8.56 -30.31 27.62
N ASN A 651 9.28 -29.31 28.09
CA ASN A 651 10.38 -29.42 29.04
C ASN A 651 10.05 -28.96 30.46
N GLY A 652 8.76 -28.83 30.78
CA GLY A 652 8.32 -28.43 32.11
C GLY A 652 8.66 -26.99 32.51
N GLY A 653 8.94 -26.13 31.50
CA GLY A 653 9.21 -24.70 31.67
C GLY A 653 10.68 -24.35 32.01
N ILE A 654 11.47 -25.26 32.56
CA ILE A 654 12.88 -25.02 32.91
C ILE A 654 13.73 -26.27 32.59
N VAL A 655 14.90 -26.06 31.94
CA VAL A 655 15.88 -27.09 31.66
C VAL A 655 17.25 -26.64 32.19
N THR A 656 17.93 -27.50 32.86
CA THR A 656 19.30 -27.24 33.35
C THR A 656 20.34 -27.67 32.31
N ALA A 657 21.23 -26.76 31.94
CA ALA A 657 22.32 -27.08 31.05
C ALA A 657 23.36 -27.98 31.71
N GLU A 658 23.71 -29.06 31.05
CA GLU A 658 24.76 -29.99 31.47
C GLU A 658 26.13 -29.45 31.03
N GLN A 659 27.16 -29.74 31.79
CA GLN A 659 28.55 -29.38 31.45
C GLN A 659 29.08 -30.42 30.42
N GLN A 660 28.57 -30.33 29.23
CA GLN A 660 28.92 -31.20 28.10
C GLN A 660 29.14 -30.36 26.86
N SER A 661 30.34 -30.41 26.30
CA SER A 661 30.63 -29.72 25.06
C SER A 661 29.89 -30.27 23.88
N MET A 662 29.16 -29.42 23.14
CA MET A 662 28.37 -29.80 21.96
C MET A 662 28.17 -28.60 21.03
N HIS A 663 28.16 -28.83 19.72
CA HIS A 663 27.92 -27.79 18.69
C HIS A 663 28.78 -26.54 18.87
N GLY A 664 30.05 -26.72 19.31
CA GLY A 664 30.96 -25.59 19.55
C GLY A 664 30.73 -24.81 20.87
N HIS A 665 29.80 -25.24 21.72
CA HIS A 665 29.54 -24.64 23.04
C HIS A 665 29.99 -25.56 24.17
N ALA A 666 30.29 -24.96 25.35
CA ALA A 666 30.80 -25.71 26.53
C ALA A 666 29.67 -26.43 27.30
N HIS A 667 28.43 -26.07 27.06
CA HIS A 667 27.26 -26.61 27.77
C HIS A 667 26.24 -27.14 26.76
N ALA A 668 25.39 -28.09 27.18
CA ALA A 668 24.31 -28.64 26.38
C ALA A 668 23.00 -28.73 27.20
N LEU A 669 21.86 -28.51 26.51
CA LEU A 669 20.53 -28.74 27.06
C LEU A 669 20.02 -30.13 26.56
N PRO A 670 19.65 -31.03 27.47
CA PRO A 670 18.91 -32.25 27.10
C PRO A 670 17.43 -31.89 26.98
N LEU A 671 16.92 -31.83 25.73
CA LEU A 671 15.56 -31.38 25.42
C LEU A 671 14.66 -32.55 25.00
N LEU A 672 13.40 -32.45 25.37
CA LEU A 672 12.31 -33.09 24.67
C LEU A 672 11.81 -32.16 23.58
N LEU A 673 11.87 -32.61 22.31
CA LEU A 673 11.33 -31.85 21.19
C LEU A 673 9.94 -32.38 20.85
N PRO A 674 8.89 -31.57 20.93
CA PRO A 674 7.55 -31.99 20.54
C PRO A 674 7.49 -32.33 19.05
N PRO A 675 6.56 -33.22 18.63
CA PRO A 675 6.40 -33.56 17.23
C PRO A 675 5.78 -32.38 16.47
N LEU A 676 6.29 -32.07 15.28
CA LEU A 676 5.84 -30.91 14.47
C LEU A 676 5.74 -29.65 15.36
N GLY A 677 6.80 -29.37 16.11
CA GLY A 677 6.77 -28.32 17.13
C GLY A 677 8.01 -27.43 17.17
N ALA A 678 7.79 -26.21 17.57
CA ALA A 678 8.80 -25.19 17.81
C ALA A 678 8.84 -24.83 19.29
N ILE A 679 10.04 -24.81 19.88
CA ILE A 679 10.27 -24.33 21.24
C ILE A 679 11.27 -23.18 21.27
N VAL A 680 11.08 -22.26 22.19
CA VAL A 680 11.97 -21.12 22.40
C VAL A 680 12.41 -21.08 23.84
N LEU A 681 13.72 -20.99 24.04
CA LEU A 681 14.34 -20.96 25.36
C LEU A 681 15.22 -19.72 25.54
N THR A 682 15.24 -19.20 26.77
CA THR A 682 16.12 -18.10 27.18
C THR A 682 16.96 -18.52 28.37
N PRO A 683 18.23 -18.03 28.48
CA PRO A 683 19.06 -18.30 29.63
C PRO A 683 18.53 -17.62 30.88
N PRO A 684 19.07 -17.96 32.07
CA PRO A 684 18.76 -17.23 33.29
C PRO A 684 19.18 -15.74 33.13
N GLY A 685 18.31 -14.82 33.62
CA GLY A 685 18.57 -13.39 33.61
C GLY A 685 19.73 -12.99 34.54
#